data_d33fd2194e41c1b903831d46215fa6e2
#
_entry.id   d33fd2194e41c1b903831d46215fa6e2
#
_cell.length_a   1.000
_cell.length_b   1.000
_cell.length_c   1.000
_cell.angle_alpha   90.00
_cell.angle_beta   90.00
_cell.angle_gamma   90.00
#
_symmetry.space_group_name_H-M   'P 1'
#
loop_
_entity.id
_entity.type
_entity.pdbx_description
1 polymer ?
#
loop_
_entity_poly.entity_id
_entity_poly.type
_entity_poly.pdbx_seq_one_letter_code
_entity_poly.pdbx_strand_id
1 'polypeptide(L)'
;MALLCTKFSMFWCLIALTAHVIKGERKAKLLGEEEACDSRENPISIRSSKTPTSSPGPEPGDPAAAFTVRTLDGEFAFKPGAQQGPVIIHAFTNKSGFLECMWSSESSLTSLVQDLPDSTQVLFLSLDDSAVTDALWMREQLQRVALHSGKKEVLSRLHFSPLPVFTLGNWIPSVLYYWGGSSRVLTQAVFTSAGWNLPVIIKRLDGRYDWLMTKWGPKSHQLVDADDGCEPSPAVAGAVAWVSEGNCSFFTKVENMAKSNASGVLVYTLPGNPLQDMNCEGEDCNTTLNIPASMVHLEPSVAQALQSGQLVYVTFQITPSPSFFLCIDQQGALAEMGWFLYPSFSFINWQAQWFDFYAELQMKLQKPANVIPVFDKVLMQGEKGAVATVNLPLGLLDYDLLELDASLSCPGRRDLTCAHWDHTVQLFVCCDHTGPYCDTELGRWITAFRRGTGRWLTDVSPLRPLLDSHQCTLTMKTVPWAMPWFVSLNLRFSVSNQTENVCSNRLFGDFPFMTSQRAVAPPPASGNFTDDGEEEKLRPFRVMPLYSGGTFDKNYNKRFKPIKFSIPTSTKKVELYAIITAHGSDDNSCGEFCVTSHHFLFNAYYNNTLLFDSAGSPLGCAMRVKEGAVPNEHGTWLYGRGGWCDGLQVDPWRLDITTQLDISGSESNTVLYFGLFNGTDPNPSKDPGYIIMSSFLVFYK
;
A
#
# COMPACT_ATOMS: atom_id res chain seq x y z
N MET A 1 -13.18 9.06 11.83
CA MET A 1 -13.58 8.77 13.22
C MET A 1 -13.53 7.28 13.55
N ALA A 2 -13.98 6.38 12.71
CA ALA A 2 -13.88 4.92 12.92
C ALA A 2 -12.45 4.37 12.97
N LEU A 3 -11.51 4.99 12.27
CA LEU A 3 -10.08 4.63 12.29
C LEU A 3 -9.35 4.97 13.60
N LEU A 4 -9.89 5.85 14.41
CA LEU A 4 -9.29 6.27 15.69
C LEU A 4 -9.43 5.23 16.79
N CYS A 5 -10.56 4.53 16.86
CA CYS A 5 -10.73 3.43 17.80
C CYS A 5 -9.80 2.25 17.51
N THR A 6 -9.45 2.02 16.22
CA THR A 6 -8.53 0.94 15.82
C THR A 6 -7.09 1.19 16.26
N LYS A 7 -6.59 2.42 16.15
CA LYS A 7 -5.22 2.73 16.61
C LYS A 7 -5.11 2.68 18.14
N PHE A 8 -6.13 3.10 18.89
CA PHE A 8 -6.11 3.06 20.35
C PHE A 8 -6.25 1.63 20.90
N SER A 9 -7.11 0.82 20.31
CA SER A 9 -7.24 -0.59 20.68
C SER A 9 -6.03 -1.43 20.25
N MET A 10 -5.44 -1.17 19.07
CA MET A 10 -4.20 -1.80 18.64
C MET A 10 -3.00 -1.35 19.49
N PHE A 11 -2.97 -0.10 19.94
CA PHE A 11 -1.89 0.41 20.80
C PHE A 11 -1.90 -0.30 22.16
N TRP A 12 -3.05 -0.52 22.78
CA TRP A 12 -3.17 -1.29 24.03
C TRP A 12 -2.98 -2.79 23.84
N CYS A 13 -3.47 -3.38 22.75
CA CYS A 13 -3.17 -4.78 22.43
C CYS A 13 -1.71 -5.00 22.08
N LEU A 14 -1.05 -4.03 21.42
CA LEU A 14 0.39 -4.09 21.13
C LEU A 14 1.24 -3.89 22.39
N ILE A 15 0.84 -3.03 23.33
CA ILE A 15 1.50 -2.91 24.64
C ILE A 15 1.32 -4.21 25.44
N ALA A 16 0.15 -4.86 25.38
CA ALA A 16 -0.07 -6.16 26.01
C ALA A 16 0.71 -7.29 25.31
N LEU A 17 0.81 -7.26 23.97
CA LEU A 17 1.58 -8.22 23.17
C LEU A 17 3.10 -7.99 23.32
N THR A 18 3.56 -6.75 23.36
CA THR A 18 4.98 -6.45 23.62
C THR A 18 5.38 -6.80 25.05
N ALA A 19 4.49 -6.62 26.04
CA ALA A 19 4.75 -7.07 27.41
C ALA A 19 4.78 -8.61 27.50
N HIS A 20 4.00 -9.33 26.70
CA HIS A 20 4.04 -10.81 26.64
C HIS A 20 5.23 -11.33 25.82
N VAL A 21 5.60 -10.65 24.73
CA VAL A 21 6.79 -10.98 23.94
C VAL A 21 8.07 -10.72 24.74
N ILE A 22 8.15 -9.60 25.46
CA ILE A 22 9.29 -9.32 26.36
C ILE A 22 9.39 -10.35 27.50
N LYS A 23 8.26 -10.87 28.02
CA LYS A 23 8.29 -11.99 28.98
C LYS A 23 8.62 -13.33 28.32
N GLY A 24 8.26 -13.55 27.05
CA GLY A 24 8.61 -14.74 26.27
C GLY A 24 10.09 -14.77 25.91
N GLU A 25 10.66 -13.66 25.49
CA GLU A 25 12.10 -13.53 25.16
C GLU A 25 13.00 -13.72 26.38
N ARG A 26 12.58 -13.30 27.58
CA ARG A 26 13.36 -13.59 28.80
C ARG A 26 13.36 -15.07 29.19
N LYS A 27 12.35 -15.85 28.79
CA LYS A 27 12.33 -17.30 28.97
C LYS A 27 13.12 -18.06 27.89
N ALA A 28 13.14 -17.55 26.66
CA ALA A 28 13.91 -18.14 25.56
C ALA A 28 15.44 -17.94 25.68
N LYS A 29 15.88 -16.90 26.41
CA LYS A 29 17.30 -16.65 26.68
C LYS A 29 17.96 -17.62 27.68
N LEU A 30 17.18 -18.51 28.29
CA LEU A 30 17.68 -19.50 29.25
C LEU A 30 17.89 -20.91 28.67
N LEU A 31 17.57 -21.11 27.39
CA LEU A 31 17.73 -22.39 26.70
C LEU A 31 18.17 -22.16 25.25
N GLY A 32 19.43 -21.90 25.00
CA GLY A 32 19.93 -21.81 23.65
C GLY A 32 21.40 -21.49 23.58
N GLU A 33 22.14 -22.41 23.09
CA GLU A 33 23.56 -22.31 22.79
C GLU A 33 23.83 -21.19 21.78
N GLU A 34 24.88 -20.43 22.01
CA GLU A 34 25.45 -19.44 21.12
C GLU A 34 25.89 -20.09 19.80
N GLU A 35 25.14 -19.96 18.73
CA GLU A 35 25.71 -20.06 17.39
C GLU A 35 26.36 -18.72 17.05
N ALA A 36 27.69 -18.73 17.06
CA ALA A 36 28.53 -17.64 16.63
C ALA A 36 28.19 -17.27 15.17
N CYS A 37 27.73 -16.04 14.94
CA CYS A 37 27.64 -15.47 13.60
C CYS A 37 29.00 -15.44 12.94
N ASP A 38 29.22 -16.32 11.98
CA ASP A 38 30.40 -16.24 11.09
C ASP A 38 30.19 -15.02 10.15
N SER A 39 31.02 -14.01 10.39
CA SER A 39 30.94 -12.67 9.77
C SER A 39 31.47 -12.62 8.33
N ARG A 40 31.37 -13.69 7.54
CA ARG A 40 31.91 -13.76 6.18
C ARG A 40 30.92 -14.10 5.07
N GLU A 41 29.62 -14.00 5.28
CA GLU A 41 28.67 -14.14 4.18
C GLU A 41 28.25 -12.80 3.62
N ASN A 42 28.42 -12.66 2.30
CA ASN A 42 28.14 -11.48 1.50
C ASN A 42 26.79 -10.86 1.81
N PRO A 43 26.73 -9.54 2.03
CA PRO A 43 25.48 -8.87 2.29
C PRO A 43 24.55 -9.00 1.07
N ILE A 44 23.29 -9.32 1.34
CA ILE A 44 22.26 -9.47 0.34
C ILE A 44 22.16 -8.19 -0.46
N SER A 45 22.60 -8.27 -1.70
CA SER A 45 22.33 -7.27 -2.72
C SER A 45 20.81 -7.14 -2.83
N ILE A 46 20.28 -5.94 -2.62
CA ILE A 46 18.96 -5.59 -3.11
C ILE A 46 19.00 -5.92 -4.60
N ARG A 47 18.46 -7.07 -4.95
CA ARG A 47 18.30 -7.70 -6.27
C ARG A 47 19.19 -7.11 -7.37
N SER A 48 20.49 -7.44 -7.31
CA SER A 48 21.41 -7.17 -8.41
C SER A 48 21.11 -8.16 -9.54
N SER A 49 21.12 -7.69 -10.76
CA SER A 49 20.91 -8.45 -12.01
C SER A 49 21.98 -9.51 -12.32
N LYS A 50 22.64 -10.07 -11.32
CA LYS A 50 23.52 -11.22 -11.47
C LYS A 50 22.67 -12.48 -11.46
N THR A 51 22.84 -13.33 -12.46
CA THR A 51 22.31 -14.70 -12.50
C THR A 51 22.49 -15.34 -11.13
N PRO A 52 21.44 -15.87 -10.51
CA PRO A 52 21.51 -16.46 -9.18
C PRO A 52 22.52 -17.63 -9.18
N THR A 53 23.58 -17.52 -8.41
CA THR A 53 24.57 -18.59 -8.21
C THR A 53 24.22 -19.49 -7.03
N SER A 54 23.16 -19.17 -6.27
CA SER A 54 22.64 -19.94 -5.14
C SER A 54 21.64 -21.02 -5.59
N SER A 55 21.54 -22.09 -4.81
CA SER A 55 20.54 -23.15 -5.04
C SER A 55 19.12 -22.62 -4.86
N PRO A 56 18.11 -23.18 -5.56
CA PRO A 56 16.72 -22.85 -5.32
C PRO A 56 16.32 -23.07 -3.86
N GLY A 57 15.57 -22.12 -3.30
CA GLY A 57 15.15 -22.14 -1.89
C GLY A 57 13.73 -21.64 -1.69
N PRO A 58 13.20 -21.71 -0.44
CA PRO A 58 11.85 -21.28 -0.11
C PRO A 58 11.75 -19.86 0.46
N GLU A 59 12.85 -19.14 0.60
CA GLU A 59 12.86 -17.81 1.22
C GLU A 59 12.75 -16.70 0.16
N PRO A 60 12.17 -15.54 0.50
CA PRO A 60 12.19 -14.37 -0.37
C PRO A 60 13.62 -14.00 -0.77
N GLY A 61 13.83 -13.79 -2.07
CA GLY A 61 15.14 -13.53 -2.67
C GLY A 61 15.90 -14.78 -3.10
N ASP A 62 15.47 -15.99 -2.73
CA ASP A 62 16.05 -17.23 -3.27
C ASP A 62 15.67 -17.42 -4.73
N PRO A 63 16.51 -18.05 -5.54
CA PRO A 63 16.13 -18.47 -6.89
C PRO A 63 14.96 -19.45 -6.83
N ALA A 64 13.97 -19.27 -7.70
CA ALA A 64 12.96 -20.28 -7.95
C ALA A 64 13.54 -21.44 -8.75
N ALA A 65 13.20 -22.68 -8.40
CA ALA A 65 13.58 -23.82 -9.23
C ALA A 65 12.75 -23.84 -10.53
N ALA A 66 13.31 -24.41 -11.58
CA ALA A 66 12.53 -24.77 -12.75
C ALA A 66 11.45 -25.79 -12.38
N PHE A 67 10.23 -25.61 -12.89
CA PHE A 67 9.14 -26.55 -12.67
C PHE A 67 8.22 -26.65 -13.89
N THR A 68 7.49 -27.73 -13.94
CA THR A 68 6.43 -27.95 -14.93
C THR A 68 5.15 -28.35 -14.19
N VAL A 69 4.02 -27.81 -14.64
CA VAL A 69 2.69 -28.11 -14.10
C VAL A 69 1.75 -28.45 -15.24
N ARG A 70 1.09 -29.60 -15.13
CA ARG A 70 -0.01 -29.92 -16.02
C ARG A 70 -1.18 -29.02 -15.79
N THR A 71 -1.72 -28.42 -16.84
CA THR A 71 -2.90 -27.55 -16.83
C THR A 71 -4.02 -28.11 -17.69
N LEU A 72 -5.20 -27.50 -17.64
CA LEU A 72 -6.33 -27.89 -18.49
C LEU A 72 -6.07 -27.66 -19.98
N ASP A 73 -5.18 -26.72 -20.31
CA ASP A 73 -4.90 -26.30 -21.68
C ASP A 73 -3.51 -26.79 -22.16
N GLY A 74 -2.91 -27.75 -21.45
CA GLY A 74 -1.61 -28.33 -21.76
C GLY A 74 -0.66 -28.31 -20.55
N GLU A 75 0.55 -27.84 -20.74
CA GLU A 75 1.59 -27.84 -19.74
C GLU A 75 2.17 -26.44 -19.59
N PHE A 76 2.22 -25.93 -18.35
CA PHE A 76 2.92 -24.70 -18.00
C PHE A 76 4.32 -25.03 -17.49
N ALA A 77 5.36 -24.51 -18.15
CA ALA A 77 6.75 -24.72 -17.76
C ALA A 77 7.40 -23.40 -17.37
N PHE A 78 7.90 -23.32 -16.14
CA PHE A 78 8.73 -22.22 -15.67
C PHE A 78 10.22 -22.59 -15.74
N LYS A 79 11.02 -21.71 -16.34
CA LYS A 79 12.49 -21.82 -16.37
C LYS A 79 13.09 -20.47 -15.98
N PRO A 80 13.94 -20.41 -14.93
CA PRO A 80 14.60 -19.17 -14.53
C PRO A 80 15.31 -18.50 -15.71
N GLY A 81 15.08 -17.20 -15.88
CA GLY A 81 15.69 -16.40 -16.95
C GLY A 81 15.09 -16.56 -18.35
N ALA A 82 14.09 -17.45 -18.53
CA ALA A 82 13.41 -17.62 -19.82
C ALA A 82 12.03 -16.95 -19.86
N GLN A 83 11.50 -16.53 -18.73
CA GLN A 83 10.20 -15.85 -18.64
C GLN A 83 10.37 -14.35 -18.91
N GLN A 84 9.43 -13.79 -19.68
CA GLN A 84 9.43 -12.35 -19.98
C GLN A 84 8.78 -11.49 -18.90
N GLY A 85 8.07 -12.11 -17.96
CA GLY A 85 7.34 -11.42 -16.89
C GLY A 85 7.21 -12.23 -15.61
N PRO A 86 6.57 -11.71 -14.58
CA PRO A 86 6.39 -12.39 -13.31
C PRO A 86 5.41 -13.56 -13.42
N VAL A 87 5.58 -14.55 -12.53
CA VAL A 87 4.65 -15.68 -12.37
C VAL A 87 4.04 -15.59 -10.97
N ILE A 88 2.73 -15.49 -10.91
CA ILE A 88 1.98 -15.47 -9.66
C ILE A 88 1.28 -16.83 -9.49
N ILE A 89 1.54 -17.50 -8.39
CA ILE A 89 0.95 -18.79 -8.06
C ILE A 89 -0.02 -18.59 -6.90
N HIS A 90 -1.30 -18.88 -7.16
CA HIS A 90 -2.36 -18.88 -6.16
C HIS A 90 -2.66 -20.31 -5.72
N ALA A 91 -2.31 -20.64 -4.48
CA ALA A 91 -2.63 -21.93 -3.87
C ALA A 91 -3.85 -21.78 -2.95
N PHE A 92 -4.92 -22.50 -3.20
CA PHE A 92 -6.21 -22.31 -2.56
C PHE A 92 -6.87 -23.60 -2.09
N THR A 93 -7.86 -23.47 -1.19
CA THR A 93 -8.81 -24.54 -0.89
C THR A 93 -10.24 -24.08 -1.16
N ASN A 94 -11.05 -24.92 -1.78
CA ASN A 94 -12.46 -24.63 -2.04
C ASN A 94 -13.36 -24.69 -0.80
N LYS A 95 -12.78 -25.05 0.35
CA LYS A 95 -13.46 -25.10 1.65
C LYS A 95 -13.49 -23.74 2.37
N SER A 96 -13.02 -22.67 1.71
CA SER A 96 -12.97 -21.31 2.25
C SER A 96 -14.08 -20.44 1.69
N GLY A 97 -14.85 -19.80 2.59
CA GLY A 97 -15.80 -18.75 2.20
C GLY A 97 -15.11 -17.53 1.59
N PHE A 98 -13.88 -17.23 2.00
CA PHE A 98 -13.06 -16.18 1.40
C PHE A 98 -12.81 -16.43 -0.09
N LEU A 99 -12.42 -17.67 -0.46
CA LEU A 99 -12.24 -18.05 -1.85
C LEU A 99 -13.54 -17.93 -2.65
N GLU A 100 -14.64 -18.40 -2.07
CA GLU A 100 -15.94 -18.32 -2.72
C GLU A 100 -16.36 -16.89 -3.00
N CYS A 101 -16.21 -15.98 -2.05
CA CYS A 101 -16.45 -14.54 -2.26
C CYS A 101 -15.60 -14.00 -3.42
N MET A 102 -14.30 -14.27 -3.43
CA MET A 102 -13.38 -13.81 -4.47
C MET A 102 -13.79 -14.27 -5.87
N TRP A 103 -14.22 -15.53 -6.02
CA TRP A 103 -14.62 -16.13 -7.30
C TRP A 103 -16.07 -15.85 -7.71
N SER A 104 -16.94 -15.50 -6.78
CA SER A 104 -18.34 -15.17 -7.06
C SER A 104 -18.55 -13.68 -7.34
N SER A 105 -17.59 -12.85 -7.01
CA SER A 105 -17.65 -11.41 -7.27
C SER A 105 -17.32 -11.11 -8.73
N GLU A 106 -18.28 -10.59 -9.48
CA GLU A 106 -18.08 -10.20 -10.88
C GLU A 106 -17.03 -9.09 -11.01
N SER A 107 -17.00 -8.14 -10.08
CA SER A 107 -15.98 -7.08 -10.06
C SER A 107 -14.57 -7.64 -9.82
N SER A 108 -14.43 -8.65 -8.96
CA SER A 108 -13.15 -9.34 -8.73
C SER A 108 -12.64 -10.04 -10.00
N LEU A 109 -13.51 -10.80 -10.66
CA LEU A 109 -13.17 -11.50 -11.91
C LEU A 109 -12.88 -10.52 -13.06
N THR A 110 -13.69 -9.46 -13.16
CA THR A 110 -13.50 -8.41 -14.17
C THR A 110 -12.18 -7.68 -13.97
N SER A 111 -11.81 -7.36 -12.72
CA SER A 111 -10.51 -6.75 -12.41
C SER A 111 -9.36 -7.64 -12.88
N LEU A 112 -9.39 -8.97 -12.60
CA LEU A 112 -8.35 -9.88 -13.08
C LEU A 112 -8.20 -9.85 -14.60
N VAL A 113 -9.33 -9.85 -15.32
CA VAL A 113 -9.34 -9.88 -16.78
C VAL A 113 -8.88 -8.57 -17.41
N GLN A 114 -9.25 -7.43 -16.82
CA GLN A 114 -9.01 -6.10 -17.39
C GLN A 114 -7.66 -5.50 -17.00
N ASP A 115 -7.21 -5.73 -15.75
CA ASP A 115 -6.11 -5.00 -15.14
C ASP A 115 -4.82 -5.84 -15.01
N LEU A 116 -4.86 -7.15 -15.34
CA LEU A 116 -3.67 -8.00 -15.28
C LEU A 116 -2.66 -7.56 -16.35
N PRO A 117 -1.42 -7.15 -15.97
CA PRO A 117 -0.40 -6.77 -16.92
C PRO A 117 -0.08 -7.86 -17.95
N ASP A 118 0.22 -7.46 -19.19
CA ASP A 118 0.38 -8.39 -20.33
C ASP A 118 1.55 -9.37 -20.18
N SER A 119 2.56 -9.01 -19.41
CA SER A 119 3.72 -9.87 -19.13
C SER A 119 3.45 -10.97 -18.09
N THR A 120 2.40 -10.82 -17.26
CA THR A 120 2.16 -11.64 -16.07
C THR A 120 1.49 -12.96 -16.41
N GLN A 121 2.00 -14.07 -15.84
CA GLN A 121 1.37 -15.38 -15.84
C GLN A 121 0.77 -15.70 -14.47
N VAL A 122 -0.42 -16.27 -14.42
CA VAL A 122 -1.07 -16.67 -13.16
C VAL A 122 -1.37 -18.16 -13.19
N LEU A 123 -0.93 -18.87 -12.15
CA LEU A 123 -1.14 -20.33 -12.00
C LEU A 123 -2.02 -20.59 -10.78
N PHE A 124 -3.15 -21.23 -10.99
CA PHE A 124 -4.12 -21.62 -9.96
C PHE A 124 -3.94 -23.08 -9.57
N LEU A 125 -3.68 -23.33 -8.29
CA LEU A 125 -3.38 -24.64 -7.72
C LEU A 125 -4.31 -24.95 -6.55
N SER A 126 -5.12 -25.99 -6.66
CA SER A 126 -5.94 -26.46 -5.55
C SER A 126 -5.12 -27.26 -4.53
N LEU A 127 -5.38 -27.04 -3.24
CA LEU A 127 -4.86 -27.86 -2.13
C LEU A 127 -5.70 -29.12 -1.89
N ASP A 128 -6.85 -29.23 -2.57
CA ASP A 128 -7.86 -30.26 -2.33
C ASP A 128 -7.89 -31.32 -3.43
N ASP A 129 -8.45 -32.49 -3.10
CA ASP A 129 -8.67 -33.59 -4.06
C ASP A 129 -9.68 -33.22 -5.16
N SER A 130 -10.45 -32.14 -4.97
CA SER A 130 -11.39 -31.55 -5.94
C SER A 130 -10.71 -30.74 -7.06
N ALA A 131 -9.37 -30.72 -7.16
CA ALA A 131 -8.60 -29.89 -8.09
C ALA A 131 -9.13 -29.91 -9.53
N VAL A 132 -9.60 -31.06 -10.05
CA VAL A 132 -10.16 -31.17 -11.40
C VAL A 132 -11.44 -30.33 -11.55
N THR A 133 -12.37 -30.49 -10.62
CA THR A 133 -13.65 -29.76 -10.66
C THR A 133 -13.45 -28.26 -10.41
N ASP A 134 -12.56 -27.92 -9.50
CA ASP A 134 -12.20 -26.53 -9.19
C ASP A 134 -11.60 -25.84 -10.43
N ALA A 135 -10.60 -26.49 -11.06
CA ALA A 135 -9.93 -25.97 -12.25
C ALA A 135 -10.90 -25.72 -13.42
N LEU A 136 -11.79 -26.69 -13.67
CA LEU A 136 -12.79 -26.60 -14.75
C LEU A 136 -13.76 -25.44 -14.49
N TRP A 137 -14.28 -25.34 -13.28
CA TRP A 137 -15.23 -24.29 -12.89
C TRP A 137 -14.57 -22.90 -12.95
N MET A 138 -13.36 -22.74 -12.40
CA MET A 138 -12.63 -21.47 -12.40
C MET A 138 -12.33 -20.99 -13.81
N ARG A 139 -11.86 -21.90 -14.69
CA ARG A 139 -11.63 -21.56 -16.08
C ARG A 139 -12.91 -21.10 -16.78
N GLU A 140 -14.03 -21.77 -16.56
CA GLU A 140 -15.32 -21.41 -17.14
C GLU A 140 -15.77 -20.00 -16.70
N GLN A 141 -15.64 -19.66 -15.41
CA GLN A 141 -15.97 -18.33 -14.91
C GLN A 141 -15.17 -17.24 -15.64
N LEU A 142 -13.83 -17.40 -15.73
CA LEU A 142 -12.97 -16.41 -16.36
C LEU A 142 -13.14 -16.37 -17.89
N GLN A 143 -13.42 -17.48 -18.54
CA GLN A 143 -13.78 -17.50 -19.95
C GLN A 143 -15.02 -16.67 -20.23
N ARG A 144 -16.07 -16.81 -19.40
CA ARG A 144 -17.31 -16.04 -19.52
C ARG A 144 -17.03 -14.53 -19.38
N VAL A 145 -16.29 -14.11 -18.36
CA VAL A 145 -15.95 -12.70 -18.12
C VAL A 145 -15.07 -12.15 -19.24
N ALA A 146 -14.04 -12.90 -19.67
CA ALA A 146 -13.15 -12.48 -20.74
C ALA A 146 -13.86 -12.32 -22.09
N LEU A 147 -14.85 -13.18 -22.38
CA LEU A 147 -15.71 -13.07 -23.55
C LEU A 147 -16.57 -11.81 -23.50
N HIS A 148 -17.17 -11.52 -22.34
CA HIS A 148 -18.03 -10.35 -22.13
C HIS A 148 -17.24 -9.04 -22.23
N SER A 149 -16.02 -9.03 -21.70
CA SER A 149 -15.13 -7.87 -21.69
C SER A 149 -14.34 -7.69 -22.99
N GLY A 150 -14.43 -8.61 -23.95
CA GLY A 150 -13.65 -8.57 -25.19
C GLY A 150 -12.14 -8.81 -25.01
N LYS A 151 -11.71 -9.30 -23.85
CA LYS A 151 -10.30 -9.50 -23.44
C LYS A 151 -9.89 -10.98 -23.46
N LYS A 152 -10.14 -11.68 -24.58
CA LYS A 152 -9.87 -13.15 -24.69
C LYS A 152 -8.39 -13.50 -24.56
N GLU A 153 -7.50 -12.61 -24.94
CA GLU A 153 -6.06 -12.78 -24.91
C GLU A 153 -5.51 -13.06 -23.50
N VAL A 154 -6.17 -12.56 -22.45
CA VAL A 154 -5.76 -12.81 -21.05
C VAL A 154 -5.81 -14.30 -20.70
N LEU A 155 -6.71 -15.07 -21.32
CA LEU A 155 -6.90 -16.49 -20.99
C LEU A 155 -5.65 -17.33 -21.26
N SER A 156 -4.80 -16.95 -22.21
CA SER A 156 -3.54 -17.62 -22.49
C SER A 156 -2.49 -17.48 -21.38
N ARG A 157 -2.74 -16.58 -20.43
CA ARG A 157 -1.87 -16.26 -19.29
C ARG A 157 -2.41 -16.76 -17.95
N LEU A 158 -3.60 -17.39 -17.96
CA LEU A 158 -4.28 -17.95 -16.78
C LEU A 158 -4.28 -19.47 -16.86
N HIS A 159 -3.54 -20.11 -15.97
CA HIS A 159 -3.27 -21.54 -16.00
C HIS A 159 -3.94 -22.27 -14.84
N PHE A 160 -4.74 -23.28 -15.12
CA PHE A 160 -5.52 -24.02 -14.12
C PHE A 160 -5.04 -25.46 -14.05
N SER A 161 -4.48 -25.87 -12.90
CA SER A 161 -4.02 -27.25 -12.71
C SER A 161 -5.17 -28.16 -12.29
N PRO A 162 -5.39 -29.28 -13.00
CA PRO A 162 -6.33 -30.30 -12.57
C PRO A 162 -5.77 -31.21 -11.47
N LEU A 163 -4.54 -30.99 -11.03
CA LEU A 163 -3.87 -31.81 -10.02
C LEU A 163 -3.78 -31.06 -8.67
N PRO A 164 -4.03 -31.75 -7.54
CA PRO A 164 -3.76 -31.18 -6.23
C PRO A 164 -2.28 -30.82 -6.10
N VAL A 165 -1.99 -29.66 -5.49
CA VAL A 165 -0.64 -29.09 -5.43
C VAL A 165 0.40 -30.05 -4.85
N PHE A 166 0.04 -30.82 -3.81
CA PHE A 166 0.98 -31.75 -3.15
C PHE A 166 1.27 -33.03 -3.95
N THR A 167 0.61 -33.21 -5.11
CA THR A 167 0.90 -34.32 -6.04
C THR A 167 1.81 -33.93 -7.21
N LEU A 168 2.20 -32.64 -7.30
CA LEU A 168 2.95 -32.12 -8.44
C LEU A 168 4.38 -32.65 -8.53
N GLY A 169 4.99 -33.11 -7.43
CA GLY A 169 6.33 -33.67 -7.43
C GLY A 169 7.45 -32.72 -7.84
N ASN A 170 7.19 -31.39 -7.74
CA ASN A 170 8.15 -30.34 -8.10
C ASN A 170 8.46 -29.41 -6.90
N TRP A 171 9.11 -28.26 -7.17
CA TRP A 171 9.52 -27.32 -6.14
C TRP A 171 8.38 -26.63 -5.40
N ILE A 172 7.22 -26.36 -6.05
CA ILE A 172 6.10 -25.59 -5.47
C ILE A 172 5.59 -26.19 -4.15
N PRO A 173 5.27 -27.50 -4.06
CA PRO A 173 4.84 -28.08 -2.80
C PRO A 173 5.82 -27.89 -1.64
N SER A 174 7.12 -27.89 -1.90
CA SER A 174 8.13 -27.70 -0.83
C SER A 174 8.10 -26.28 -0.26
N VAL A 175 7.90 -25.26 -1.09
CA VAL A 175 7.74 -23.86 -0.66
C VAL A 175 6.45 -23.71 0.16
N LEU A 176 5.35 -24.24 -0.33
CA LEU A 176 4.06 -24.17 0.37
C LEU A 176 4.10 -24.90 1.71
N TYR A 177 4.76 -26.06 1.77
CA TYR A 177 4.95 -26.81 3.00
C TYR A 177 5.81 -26.05 4.02
N TYR A 178 6.88 -25.42 3.56
CA TYR A 178 7.79 -24.63 4.40
C TYR A 178 7.07 -23.44 5.07
N TRP A 179 6.22 -22.74 4.32
CA TRP A 179 5.52 -21.55 4.80
C TRP A 179 4.14 -21.81 5.41
N GLY A 180 3.42 -22.81 4.91
CA GLY A 180 2.03 -23.08 5.30
C GLY A 180 1.88 -24.00 6.50
N GLY A 181 2.90 -24.78 6.82
CA GLY A 181 2.77 -25.89 7.74
C GLY A 181 1.70 -26.88 7.29
N SER A 182 1.50 -27.96 8.03
CA SER A 182 0.48 -28.99 7.75
C SER A 182 -0.94 -28.59 8.18
N SER A 183 -1.20 -27.32 8.52
CA SER A 183 -2.50 -26.91 9.02
C SER A 183 -3.52 -26.80 7.89
N ARG A 184 -4.40 -27.76 7.84
CA ARG A 184 -5.67 -27.68 7.09
C ARG A 184 -6.54 -26.64 7.76
N VAL A 185 -6.58 -25.46 7.21
CA VAL A 185 -7.17 -24.29 7.84
C VAL A 185 -8.52 -24.01 7.22
N LEU A 186 -9.61 -24.07 8.01
CA LEU A 186 -10.99 -23.95 7.53
C LEU A 186 -11.74 -22.89 8.35
N THR A 187 -12.30 -21.90 7.68
CA THR A 187 -13.29 -21.00 8.29
C THR A 187 -14.68 -21.61 8.14
N GLN A 188 -15.16 -22.23 9.20
CA GLN A 188 -16.41 -22.97 9.22
C GLN A 188 -17.30 -22.57 10.39
N ALA A 189 -18.62 -22.65 10.18
CA ALA A 189 -19.62 -22.68 11.21
C ALA A 189 -20.12 -24.12 11.36
N VAL A 190 -20.09 -24.63 12.60
CA VAL A 190 -20.48 -25.99 12.95
C VAL A 190 -21.77 -25.90 13.75
N PHE A 191 -22.87 -26.42 13.20
CA PHE A 191 -24.19 -26.41 13.82
C PHE A 191 -24.51 -27.77 14.42
N THR A 192 -25.11 -27.75 15.59
CA THR A 192 -25.57 -28.95 16.33
C THR A 192 -26.97 -28.73 16.88
N SER A 193 -27.78 -29.80 16.92
CA SER A 193 -29.10 -29.84 17.56
C SER A 193 -29.33 -31.19 18.18
N ALA A 194 -30.15 -31.21 19.25
CA ALA A 194 -30.56 -32.45 19.91
C ALA A 194 -31.40 -33.29 18.97
N GLY A 195 -30.96 -34.31 18.39
CA GLY A 195 -31.68 -35.14 17.40
C GLY A 195 -30.97 -35.24 16.09
N TRP A 196 -29.88 -34.48 15.87
CA TRP A 196 -29.00 -34.67 14.74
C TRP A 196 -27.93 -35.71 15.06
N ASN A 197 -27.75 -36.66 14.15
CA ASN A 197 -26.72 -37.69 14.30
C ASN A 197 -25.31 -37.14 14.03
N LEU A 198 -25.19 -36.11 13.18
CA LEU A 198 -23.94 -35.48 12.80
C LEU A 198 -24.10 -33.95 12.80
N PRO A 199 -23.05 -33.21 13.14
CA PRO A 199 -23.07 -31.76 13.00
C PRO A 199 -23.18 -31.34 11.54
N VAL A 200 -23.86 -30.25 11.29
CA VAL A 200 -23.87 -29.57 9.96
C VAL A 200 -22.72 -28.58 9.93
N ILE A 201 -21.87 -28.69 8.93
CA ILE A 201 -20.67 -27.86 8.76
C ILE A 201 -20.78 -27.09 7.47
N ILE A 202 -20.75 -25.77 7.53
CA ILE A 202 -20.82 -24.92 6.35
C ILE A 202 -19.69 -23.90 6.30
N LYS A 203 -19.33 -23.47 5.11
CA LYS A 203 -18.38 -22.40 4.88
C LYS A 203 -18.89 -21.10 5.45
N ARG A 204 -17.98 -20.28 5.94
CA ARG A 204 -18.29 -18.96 6.46
C ARG A 204 -17.31 -17.94 5.91
N LEU A 205 -17.81 -16.76 5.57
CA LEU A 205 -17.04 -15.58 5.22
C LEU A 205 -17.14 -14.57 6.37
N ASP A 206 -16.03 -14.33 7.05
CA ASP A 206 -16.00 -13.39 8.17
C ASP A 206 -15.93 -11.95 7.66
N GLY A 207 -16.72 -11.08 8.28
CA GLY A 207 -16.55 -9.65 8.15
C GLY A 207 -15.20 -9.22 8.73
N ARG A 208 -14.40 -8.50 7.94
CA ARG A 208 -13.04 -8.05 8.30
C ARG A 208 -12.84 -6.59 7.90
N TYR A 209 -13.75 -5.74 8.32
CA TYR A 209 -13.76 -4.32 7.98
C TYR A 209 -13.49 -3.47 9.20
N ASP A 210 -13.09 -2.24 9.01
CA ASP A 210 -12.87 -1.29 10.09
C ASP A 210 -14.13 -1.07 10.93
N TRP A 211 -15.32 -1.18 10.32
CA TRP A 211 -16.59 -1.09 11.03
C TRP A 211 -17.00 -2.39 11.75
N LEU A 212 -16.33 -3.53 11.46
CA LEU A 212 -16.67 -4.86 11.99
C LEU A 212 -15.41 -5.65 12.32
N MET A 213 -14.77 -5.34 13.45
CA MET A 213 -13.45 -5.87 13.80
C MET A 213 -13.49 -7.04 14.81
N THR A 214 -14.63 -7.31 15.42
CA THR A 214 -14.74 -8.34 16.47
C THR A 214 -14.65 -9.72 15.85
N LYS A 215 -13.80 -10.59 16.42
CA LYS A 215 -13.61 -11.97 15.96
C LYS A 215 -14.48 -12.93 16.74
N TRP A 216 -14.90 -14.01 16.09
CA TRP A 216 -15.55 -15.12 16.75
C TRP A 216 -14.64 -15.80 17.76
N GLY A 217 -15.20 -16.13 18.93
CA GLY A 217 -14.54 -16.98 19.92
C GLY A 217 -14.90 -18.47 19.74
N PRO A 218 -14.19 -19.37 20.43
CA PRO A 218 -14.41 -20.81 20.33
C PRO A 218 -15.66 -21.31 21.10
N LYS A 219 -16.38 -20.41 21.77
CA LYS A 219 -17.55 -20.72 22.58
C LYS A 219 -18.73 -21.15 21.70
N SER A 220 -19.51 -22.13 22.16
CA SER A 220 -20.79 -22.48 21.54
C SER A 220 -21.86 -21.47 21.92
N HIS A 221 -22.67 -21.06 20.95
CA HIS A 221 -23.77 -20.11 21.14
C HIS A 221 -25.07 -20.74 20.66
N GLN A 222 -26.17 -20.40 21.29
CA GLN A 222 -27.48 -20.70 20.74
C GLN A 222 -27.69 -19.87 19.48
N LEU A 223 -28.30 -20.47 18.44
CA LEU A 223 -28.70 -19.81 17.24
C LEU A 223 -30.18 -19.44 17.33
N VAL A 224 -30.55 -18.21 17.00
CA VAL A 224 -31.92 -17.70 17.06
C VAL A 224 -32.27 -17.02 15.72
N ASP A 225 -33.39 -17.41 15.15
CA ASP A 225 -33.92 -16.79 13.95
C ASP A 225 -34.39 -15.35 14.25
N ALA A 226 -33.93 -14.40 13.44
CA ALA A 226 -34.27 -12.99 13.58
C ALA A 226 -34.73 -12.41 12.23
N ASP A 227 -35.39 -13.21 11.41
CA ASP A 227 -35.93 -12.89 10.10
C ASP A 227 -34.88 -12.25 9.16
N ASP A 228 -35.10 -11.02 8.76
CA ASP A 228 -34.17 -10.27 7.89
C ASP A 228 -33.20 -9.36 8.67
N GLY A 229 -33.35 -9.24 9.99
CA GLY A 229 -32.50 -8.40 10.84
C GLY A 229 -32.62 -6.89 10.61
N CYS A 230 -33.61 -6.44 9.81
CA CYS A 230 -33.79 -5.01 9.52
C CYS A 230 -34.42 -4.23 10.67
N GLU A 231 -34.94 -4.93 11.69
CA GLU A 231 -35.47 -4.37 12.94
C GLU A 231 -34.82 -5.03 14.14
N PRO A 232 -34.69 -4.34 15.28
CA PRO A 232 -34.21 -4.96 16.52
C PRO A 232 -35.06 -6.13 16.98
N SER A 233 -34.44 -7.23 17.42
CA SER A 233 -35.12 -8.44 17.91
C SER A 233 -34.64 -8.79 19.32
N PRO A 234 -35.42 -8.56 20.38
CA PRO A 234 -35.04 -8.91 21.74
C PRO A 234 -34.78 -10.41 21.95
N ALA A 235 -35.30 -11.27 21.08
CA ALA A 235 -35.13 -12.72 21.16
C ALA A 235 -33.67 -13.17 21.02
N VAL A 236 -32.81 -12.39 20.38
CA VAL A 236 -31.42 -12.75 20.14
C VAL A 236 -30.46 -12.41 21.29
N ALA A 237 -30.96 -11.86 22.39
CA ALA A 237 -30.11 -11.44 23.50
C ALA A 237 -29.25 -12.60 24.04
N GLY A 238 -27.90 -12.46 23.94
CA GLY A 238 -26.94 -13.49 24.34
C GLY A 238 -26.77 -14.67 23.38
N ALA A 239 -27.53 -14.69 22.26
CA ALA A 239 -27.47 -15.71 21.22
C ALA A 239 -26.79 -15.16 19.94
N VAL A 240 -26.53 -16.02 18.98
CA VAL A 240 -26.14 -15.63 17.61
C VAL A 240 -27.41 -15.47 16.79
N ALA A 241 -27.58 -14.31 16.18
CA ALA A 241 -28.71 -14.01 15.30
C ALA A 241 -28.51 -14.68 13.95
N TRP A 242 -29.54 -15.36 13.44
CA TRP A 242 -29.62 -15.93 12.10
C TRP A 242 -30.53 -15.04 11.26
N VAL A 243 -29.96 -14.31 10.29
CA VAL A 243 -30.68 -13.30 9.51
C VAL A 243 -30.49 -13.52 8.00
N SER A 244 -31.52 -13.24 7.18
CA SER A 244 -31.40 -13.35 5.72
C SER A 244 -30.67 -12.16 5.13
N GLU A 245 -30.02 -12.34 3.99
CA GLU A 245 -29.55 -11.21 3.16
C GLU A 245 -30.73 -10.44 2.56
N GLY A 246 -30.49 -9.22 2.05
CA GLY A 246 -31.52 -8.38 1.39
C GLY A 246 -32.31 -7.49 2.34
N ASN A 247 -33.27 -6.76 1.81
CA ASN A 247 -34.19 -5.79 2.45
C ASN A 247 -33.54 -4.54 3.06
N CYS A 248 -32.43 -4.66 3.78
CA CYS A 248 -31.63 -3.55 4.30
C CYS A 248 -30.13 -3.87 4.23
N SER A 249 -29.28 -2.87 4.49
CA SER A 249 -27.84 -3.01 4.40
C SER A 249 -27.29 -4.00 5.44
N PHE A 250 -26.12 -4.60 5.16
CA PHE A 250 -25.44 -5.46 6.12
C PHE A 250 -25.12 -4.72 7.43
N PHE A 251 -24.76 -3.43 7.32
CA PHE A 251 -24.53 -2.60 8.50
C PHE A 251 -25.77 -2.51 9.36
N THR A 252 -26.95 -2.18 8.78
CA THR A 252 -28.22 -2.09 9.50
C THR A 252 -28.57 -3.40 10.23
N LYS A 253 -28.41 -4.55 9.56
CA LYS A 253 -28.65 -5.86 10.19
C LYS A 253 -27.78 -6.07 11.42
N VAL A 254 -26.46 -5.87 11.27
CA VAL A 254 -25.52 -6.10 12.37
C VAL A 254 -25.72 -5.08 13.48
N GLU A 255 -26.02 -3.83 13.16
CA GLU A 255 -26.32 -2.79 14.16
C GLU A 255 -27.56 -3.11 14.99
N ASN A 256 -28.65 -3.52 14.33
CA ASN A 256 -29.90 -3.88 15.03
C ASN A 256 -29.71 -5.09 15.96
N MET A 257 -28.95 -6.10 15.53
CA MET A 257 -28.64 -7.24 16.36
C MET A 257 -27.71 -6.87 17.51
N ALA A 258 -26.75 -5.98 17.29
CA ALA A 258 -25.91 -5.44 18.35
C ALA A 258 -26.73 -4.66 19.39
N LYS A 259 -27.66 -3.81 18.96
CA LYS A 259 -28.62 -3.08 19.82
C LYS A 259 -29.52 -4.05 20.61
N SER A 260 -29.78 -5.23 20.08
CA SER A 260 -30.54 -6.31 20.72
C SER A 260 -29.72 -7.21 21.65
N ASN A 261 -28.43 -6.85 21.90
CA ASN A 261 -27.48 -7.61 22.71
C ASN A 261 -27.21 -9.04 22.19
N ALA A 262 -27.22 -9.26 20.88
CA ALA A 262 -26.77 -10.52 20.30
C ALA A 262 -25.26 -10.72 20.53
N SER A 263 -24.85 -11.98 20.65
CA SER A 263 -23.43 -12.37 20.76
C SER A 263 -22.69 -12.37 19.44
N GLY A 264 -23.41 -12.31 18.31
CA GLY A 264 -22.90 -12.27 16.97
C GLY A 264 -24.02 -12.40 15.94
N VAL A 265 -23.67 -12.24 14.65
CA VAL A 265 -24.63 -12.28 13.54
C VAL A 265 -24.14 -13.23 12.45
N LEU A 266 -24.99 -14.17 12.05
CA LEU A 266 -24.81 -14.95 10.82
C LEU A 266 -25.83 -14.50 9.77
N VAL A 267 -25.35 -13.88 8.71
CA VAL A 267 -26.17 -13.52 7.57
C VAL A 267 -26.15 -14.66 6.56
N TYR A 268 -27.28 -15.23 6.23
CA TYR A 268 -27.34 -16.30 5.22
C TYR A 268 -27.80 -15.78 3.87
N THR A 269 -27.23 -16.38 2.81
CA THR A 269 -27.56 -16.03 1.43
C THR A 269 -28.98 -16.47 1.07
N LEU A 270 -29.65 -15.73 0.19
CA LEU A 270 -30.84 -16.23 -0.48
C LEU A 270 -30.49 -17.40 -1.42
N PRO A 271 -31.44 -18.30 -1.71
CA PRO A 271 -31.18 -19.45 -2.56
C PRO A 271 -30.60 -19.05 -3.93
N GLY A 272 -29.43 -19.60 -4.26
CA GLY A 272 -28.72 -19.33 -5.51
C GLY A 272 -27.77 -18.16 -5.48
N ASN A 273 -27.74 -17.37 -4.41
CA ASN A 273 -26.78 -16.28 -4.27
C ASN A 273 -25.44 -16.78 -3.70
N PRO A 274 -24.30 -16.24 -4.18
CA PRO A 274 -22.99 -16.54 -3.62
C PRO A 274 -22.77 -15.84 -2.29
N LEU A 275 -21.74 -16.28 -1.56
CA LEU A 275 -21.20 -15.50 -0.46
C LEU A 275 -20.61 -14.19 -1.01
N GLN A 276 -20.85 -13.09 -0.31
CA GLN A 276 -20.37 -11.77 -0.71
C GLN A 276 -19.82 -11.01 0.49
N ASP A 277 -19.00 -10.01 0.20
CA ASP A 277 -18.50 -9.12 1.22
C ASP A 277 -19.63 -8.30 1.85
N MET A 278 -19.66 -8.26 3.19
CA MET A 278 -20.59 -7.44 3.94
C MET A 278 -20.09 -6.00 4.04
N ASN A 279 -20.03 -5.30 2.90
CA ASN A 279 -19.59 -3.91 2.86
C ASN A 279 -20.59 -2.97 3.54
N CYS A 280 -20.09 -1.88 4.09
CA CYS A 280 -20.88 -0.72 4.49
C CYS A 280 -20.94 0.31 3.35
N GLU A 281 -21.87 1.25 3.41
CA GLU A 281 -21.99 2.32 2.45
C GLU A 281 -22.09 3.69 3.15
N GLY A 282 -21.38 4.68 2.60
CA GLY A 282 -21.46 6.07 3.05
C GLY A 282 -21.08 6.28 4.52
N GLU A 283 -21.93 6.99 5.26
CA GLU A 283 -21.67 7.36 6.66
C GLU A 283 -21.70 6.17 7.63
N ASP A 284 -22.37 5.07 7.27
CA ASP A 284 -22.41 3.84 8.08
C ASP A 284 -21.01 3.30 8.33
N CYS A 285 -20.10 3.47 7.37
CA CYS A 285 -18.70 3.03 7.49
C CYS A 285 -17.92 3.75 8.61
N ASN A 286 -18.42 4.86 9.11
CA ASN A 286 -17.80 5.63 10.18
C ASN A 286 -18.14 5.11 11.59
N THR A 287 -19.04 4.12 11.69
CA THR A 287 -19.49 3.57 12.98
C THR A 287 -18.92 2.16 13.18
N THR A 288 -18.13 1.95 14.22
CA THR A 288 -17.61 0.62 14.56
C THR A 288 -18.62 -0.16 15.40
N LEU A 289 -18.93 -1.37 14.96
CA LEU A 289 -19.78 -2.32 15.69
C LEU A 289 -18.90 -3.37 16.38
N ASN A 290 -19.05 -3.52 17.70
CA ASN A 290 -18.26 -4.43 18.53
C ASN A 290 -18.91 -5.82 18.67
N ILE A 291 -19.34 -6.40 17.58
CA ILE A 291 -19.98 -7.70 17.50
C ILE A 291 -19.42 -8.48 16.30
N PRO A 292 -19.13 -9.80 16.42
CA PRO A 292 -18.68 -10.57 15.26
C PRO A 292 -19.83 -10.83 14.30
N ALA A 293 -19.56 -10.76 13.01
CA ALA A 293 -20.51 -11.16 11.98
C ALA A 293 -19.83 -11.94 10.84
N SER A 294 -20.57 -12.87 10.26
CA SER A 294 -20.12 -13.65 9.10
C SER A 294 -21.28 -13.92 8.16
N MET A 295 -20.94 -14.11 6.88
CA MET A 295 -21.88 -14.60 5.89
C MET A 295 -21.73 -16.09 5.67
N VAL A 296 -22.84 -16.80 5.51
CA VAL A 296 -22.91 -18.24 5.27
C VAL A 296 -23.95 -18.55 4.19
N HIS A 297 -23.85 -19.72 3.54
CA HIS A 297 -24.93 -20.16 2.68
C HIS A 297 -26.16 -20.55 3.51
N LEU A 298 -27.35 -20.33 2.93
CA LEU A 298 -28.57 -20.89 3.48
C LEU A 298 -28.45 -22.41 3.54
N GLU A 299 -28.48 -22.94 4.75
CA GLU A 299 -28.52 -24.40 4.99
C GLU A 299 -29.94 -24.83 5.36
N PRO A 300 -30.62 -25.57 4.49
CA PRO A 300 -32.02 -25.90 4.65
C PRO A 300 -32.32 -26.67 5.94
N SER A 301 -31.41 -27.53 6.37
CA SER A 301 -31.59 -28.33 7.59
C SER A 301 -31.53 -27.46 8.89
N VAL A 302 -30.68 -26.43 8.88
CA VAL A 302 -30.59 -25.45 9.98
C VAL A 302 -31.83 -24.58 9.99
N ALA A 303 -32.25 -24.05 8.85
CA ALA A 303 -33.45 -23.22 8.73
C ALA A 303 -34.71 -23.99 9.18
N GLN A 304 -34.89 -25.23 8.73
CA GLN A 304 -36.01 -26.09 9.13
C GLN A 304 -36.03 -26.38 10.62
N ALA A 305 -34.86 -26.64 11.23
CA ALA A 305 -34.74 -26.87 12.65
C ALA A 305 -35.18 -25.63 13.46
N LEU A 306 -34.72 -24.43 13.06
CA LEU A 306 -35.12 -23.18 13.72
C LEU A 306 -36.63 -22.92 13.58
N GLN A 307 -37.18 -23.07 12.36
CA GLN A 307 -38.62 -22.91 12.12
C GLN A 307 -39.52 -23.89 12.89
N SER A 308 -39.00 -25.11 13.12
CA SER A 308 -39.71 -26.09 13.94
C SER A 308 -39.55 -25.88 15.46
N GLY A 309 -38.86 -24.83 15.89
CA GLY A 309 -38.60 -24.50 17.30
C GLY A 309 -37.57 -25.39 17.98
N GLN A 310 -36.74 -26.11 17.22
CA GLN A 310 -35.64 -26.88 17.76
C GLN A 310 -34.50 -25.96 18.21
N LEU A 311 -33.85 -26.32 19.32
CA LEU A 311 -32.66 -25.64 19.80
C LEU A 311 -31.47 -26.00 18.91
N VAL A 312 -30.96 -25.02 18.22
CA VAL A 312 -29.74 -25.13 17.40
C VAL A 312 -28.61 -24.37 18.08
N TYR A 313 -27.44 -24.96 18.11
CA TYR A 313 -26.22 -24.31 18.61
C TYR A 313 -25.19 -24.21 17.49
N VAL A 314 -24.42 -23.14 17.50
CA VAL A 314 -23.32 -22.88 16.55
C VAL A 314 -22.00 -22.70 17.28
N THR A 315 -20.95 -23.31 16.73
CA THR A 315 -19.57 -23.17 17.18
C THR A 315 -18.73 -22.77 15.96
N PHE A 316 -17.77 -21.86 16.18
CA PHE A 316 -16.95 -21.32 15.10
C PHE A 316 -15.54 -21.90 15.17
N GLN A 317 -15.10 -22.47 14.08
CA GLN A 317 -13.69 -22.84 13.91
C GLN A 317 -12.93 -21.63 13.40
N ILE A 318 -11.97 -21.17 14.19
CA ILE A 318 -11.13 -20.01 13.85
C ILE A 318 -9.94 -20.53 13.09
N THR A 319 -9.85 -20.13 11.83
CA THR A 319 -8.71 -20.48 11.01
C THR A 319 -8.25 -19.30 10.17
N PRO A 320 -6.93 -19.10 9.96
CA PRO A 320 -6.46 -18.11 8.99
C PRO A 320 -7.00 -18.46 7.59
N SER A 321 -7.15 -17.47 6.72
CA SER A 321 -7.56 -17.70 5.34
C SER A 321 -6.56 -18.62 4.63
N PRO A 322 -6.99 -19.70 3.97
CA PRO A 322 -6.09 -20.63 3.30
C PRO A 322 -5.68 -20.19 1.88
N SER A 323 -6.13 -19.03 1.41
CA SER A 323 -5.72 -18.48 0.12
C SER A 323 -4.32 -17.92 0.21
N PHE A 324 -3.35 -18.72 -0.26
CA PHE A 324 -1.94 -18.37 -0.25
C PHE A 324 -1.45 -18.03 -1.66
N PHE A 325 -0.57 -17.05 -1.78
CA PHE A 325 0.09 -16.73 -3.03
C PHE A 325 1.60 -16.75 -2.87
N LEU A 326 2.29 -17.04 -3.94
CA LEU A 326 3.71 -16.80 -4.10
C LEU A 326 3.98 -16.22 -5.49
N CYS A 327 4.91 -15.28 -5.55
CA CYS A 327 5.27 -14.58 -6.77
C CYS A 327 6.74 -14.81 -7.10
N ILE A 328 7.01 -15.12 -8.36
CA ILE A 328 8.35 -15.20 -8.93
C ILE A 328 8.51 -13.99 -9.85
N ASP A 329 9.55 -13.19 -9.62
CA ASP A 329 9.80 -11.98 -10.40
C ASP A 329 10.39 -12.29 -11.79
N GLN A 330 10.59 -11.25 -12.60
CA GLN A 330 11.15 -11.36 -13.94
C GLN A 330 12.59 -11.90 -13.95
N GLN A 331 13.31 -11.80 -12.82
CA GLN A 331 14.67 -12.31 -12.67
C GLN A 331 14.67 -13.81 -12.27
N GLY A 332 13.52 -14.37 -11.97
CA GLY A 332 13.37 -15.75 -11.54
C GLY A 332 13.63 -15.99 -10.06
N ALA A 333 13.57 -14.94 -9.24
CA ALA A 333 13.66 -15.08 -7.80
C ALA A 333 12.25 -15.15 -7.17
N LEU A 334 12.13 -15.94 -6.10
CA LEU A 334 10.95 -15.92 -5.24
C LEU A 334 10.91 -14.55 -4.55
N ALA A 335 9.92 -13.74 -4.89
CA ALA A 335 9.90 -12.34 -4.52
C ALA A 335 8.95 -12.06 -3.37
N GLU A 336 7.68 -12.35 -3.56
CA GLU A 336 6.63 -12.06 -2.60
C GLU A 336 5.84 -13.32 -2.31
N MET A 337 5.38 -13.44 -1.06
CA MET A 337 4.47 -14.51 -0.66
C MET A 337 3.67 -14.11 0.57
N GLY A 338 2.48 -14.67 0.71
CA GLY A 338 1.61 -14.37 1.84
C GLY A 338 0.18 -14.86 1.64
N TRP A 339 -0.71 -14.31 2.44
CA TRP A 339 -2.14 -14.57 2.35
C TRP A 339 -2.87 -13.35 1.80
N PHE A 340 -3.90 -13.57 0.99
CA PHE A 340 -4.75 -12.48 0.56
C PHE A 340 -5.44 -11.83 1.77
N LEU A 341 -5.29 -10.52 1.88
CA LEU A 341 -6.00 -9.74 2.89
C LEU A 341 -7.43 -9.44 2.45
N TYR A 342 -7.62 -9.21 1.16
CA TYR A 342 -8.87 -8.76 0.56
C TYR A 342 -9.40 -9.81 -0.42
N PRO A 343 -10.70 -10.21 -0.34
CA PRO A 343 -11.24 -11.29 -1.18
C PRO A 343 -11.53 -10.80 -2.61
N SER A 344 -10.52 -10.31 -3.30
CA SER A 344 -10.58 -9.84 -4.67
C SER A 344 -9.31 -10.15 -5.43
N PHE A 345 -9.44 -10.50 -6.71
CA PHE A 345 -8.32 -10.66 -7.63
C PHE A 345 -7.58 -9.36 -7.94
N SER A 346 -8.12 -8.21 -7.55
CA SER A 346 -7.38 -6.94 -7.61
C SER A 346 -6.03 -7.03 -6.90
N PHE A 347 -5.92 -7.84 -5.83
CA PHE A 347 -4.65 -8.04 -5.14
C PHE A 347 -3.58 -8.69 -6.03
N ILE A 348 -3.94 -9.66 -6.88
CA ILE A 348 -3.03 -10.27 -7.87
C ILE A 348 -2.58 -9.19 -8.88
N ASN A 349 -3.51 -8.38 -9.36
CA ASN A 349 -3.19 -7.30 -10.30
C ASN A 349 -2.25 -6.27 -9.68
N TRP A 350 -2.46 -5.89 -8.43
CA TRP A 350 -1.58 -4.97 -7.73
C TRP A 350 -0.17 -5.54 -7.57
N GLN A 351 -0.04 -6.82 -7.20
CA GLN A 351 1.27 -7.48 -7.15
C GLN A 351 1.96 -7.47 -8.52
N ALA A 352 1.24 -7.81 -9.58
CA ALA A 352 1.76 -7.79 -10.94
C ALA A 352 2.18 -6.38 -11.39
N GLN A 353 1.36 -5.38 -11.15
CA GLN A 353 1.65 -3.98 -11.47
C GLN A 353 2.87 -3.45 -10.71
N TRP A 354 3.04 -3.86 -9.46
CA TRP A 354 4.22 -3.50 -8.69
C TRP A 354 5.50 -4.12 -9.28
N PHE A 355 5.45 -5.36 -9.77
CA PHE A 355 6.58 -5.98 -10.45
C PHE A 355 6.94 -5.25 -11.76
N ASP A 356 5.95 -4.80 -12.53
CA ASP A 356 6.19 -4.00 -13.72
C ASP A 356 6.85 -2.66 -13.37
N PHE A 357 6.32 -1.93 -12.37
CA PHE A 357 6.96 -0.71 -11.85
C PHE A 357 8.41 -0.96 -11.43
N TYR A 358 8.66 -2.04 -10.68
CA TYR A 358 9.98 -2.37 -10.20
C TYR A 358 10.94 -2.72 -11.36
N ALA A 359 10.46 -3.41 -12.37
CA ALA A 359 11.23 -3.71 -13.58
C ALA A 359 11.60 -2.43 -14.37
N GLU A 360 10.66 -1.50 -14.51
CA GLU A 360 10.92 -0.19 -15.12
C GLU A 360 11.94 0.62 -14.32
N LEU A 361 11.83 0.62 -12.99
CA LEU A 361 12.81 1.25 -12.12
C LEU A 361 14.23 0.69 -12.35
N GLN A 362 14.35 -0.64 -12.44
CA GLN A 362 15.64 -1.28 -12.73
C GLN A 362 16.19 -0.86 -14.10
N MET A 363 15.36 -0.73 -15.13
CA MET A 363 15.79 -0.22 -16.46
C MET A 363 16.25 1.23 -16.37
N LYS A 364 15.55 2.10 -15.65
CA LYS A 364 15.97 3.49 -15.43
C LYS A 364 17.32 3.58 -14.72
N LEU A 365 17.56 2.71 -13.71
CA LEU A 365 18.83 2.65 -12.98
C LEU A 365 20.03 2.18 -13.82
N GLN A 366 19.79 1.48 -14.94
CA GLN A 366 20.84 1.05 -15.87
C GLN A 366 21.27 2.17 -16.83
N LYS A 367 20.52 3.26 -16.94
CA LYS A 367 20.90 4.40 -17.81
C LYS A 367 22.20 5.01 -17.32
N PRO A 368 23.07 5.47 -18.25
CA PRO A 368 24.34 6.11 -17.90
C PRO A 368 24.14 7.37 -17.05
N ALA A 369 24.89 7.47 -15.97
CA ALA A 369 24.92 8.64 -15.10
C ALA A 369 26.28 8.75 -14.42
N ASN A 370 26.66 9.95 -14.00
CA ASN A 370 27.76 10.16 -13.07
C ASN A 370 27.23 9.89 -11.65
N VAL A 371 27.70 8.81 -11.01
CA VAL A 371 27.18 8.31 -9.76
C VAL A 371 28.14 8.62 -8.62
N ILE A 372 27.65 9.30 -7.58
CA ILE A 372 28.39 9.63 -6.37
C ILE A 372 27.78 8.81 -5.22
N PRO A 373 28.48 7.82 -4.69
CA PRO A 373 27.98 7.03 -3.56
C PRO A 373 27.99 7.87 -2.27
N VAL A 374 26.89 7.80 -1.51
CA VAL A 374 26.72 8.50 -0.22
C VAL A 374 26.66 7.50 0.93
N PHE A 375 25.73 6.55 0.85
CA PHE A 375 25.58 5.47 1.82
C PHE A 375 25.65 4.12 1.10
N ASP A 376 26.36 3.17 1.68
CA ASP A 376 26.33 1.77 1.28
C ASP A 376 26.01 0.92 2.51
N LYS A 377 24.74 0.53 2.65
CA LYS A 377 24.20 -0.28 3.75
C LYS A 377 24.56 0.24 5.14
N VAL A 378 24.43 1.55 5.33
CA VAL A 378 24.68 2.21 6.62
C VAL A 378 23.46 2.03 7.51
N LEU A 379 23.68 1.70 8.78
CA LEU A 379 22.60 1.59 9.77
C LEU A 379 21.98 2.95 10.04
N MET A 380 20.68 3.07 9.81
CA MET A 380 19.86 4.23 10.14
C MET A 380 18.96 3.89 11.34
N GLN A 381 19.22 4.52 12.49
CA GLN A 381 18.44 4.33 13.71
C GLN A 381 18.60 5.54 14.64
N GLY A 382 17.53 5.84 15.39
CA GLY A 382 17.51 6.91 16.39
C GLY A 382 17.59 8.32 15.80
N GLU A 383 17.82 9.31 16.63
CA GLU A 383 17.82 10.73 16.25
C GLU A 383 18.97 11.12 15.30
N LYS A 384 20.10 10.46 15.41
CA LYS A 384 21.25 10.74 14.54
C LYS A 384 21.03 10.30 13.11
N GLY A 385 20.31 9.19 12.89
CA GLY A 385 20.14 8.59 11.57
C GLY A 385 21.45 8.11 10.95
N ALA A 386 21.51 8.07 9.61
CA ALA A 386 22.71 7.81 8.84
C ALA A 386 23.31 9.14 8.35
N VAL A 387 24.60 9.36 8.57
CA VAL A 387 25.30 10.61 8.22
C VAL A 387 26.53 10.30 7.40
N ALA A 388 26.70 10.99 6.27
CA ALA A 388 27.91 10.91 5.44
C ALA A 388 28.29 12.28 4.90
N THR A 389 29.59 12.53 4.81
CA THR A 389 30.13 13.70 4.12
C THR A 389 30.76 13.25 2.81
N VAL A 390 30.31 13.85 1.72
CA VAL A 390 30.76 13.52 0.36
C VAL A 390 31.48 14.69 -0.29
N ASN A 391 32.48 14.40 -1.10
CA ASN A 391 33.13 15.38 -1.95
C ASN A 391 32.45 15.38 -3.31
N LEU A 392 31.94 16.55 -3.71
CA LEU A 392 31.29 16.73 -4.99
C LEU A 392 32.32 17.20 -6.02
N PRO A 393 32.41 16.56 -7.20
CA PRO A 393 33.32 16.99 -8.25
C PRO A 393 32.92 18.34 -8.84
N LEU A 394 33.89 19.03 -9.42
CA LEU A 394 33.63 20.24 -10.23
C LEU A 394 32.86 19.86 -11.50
N GLY A 395 32.04 20.78 -12.00
CA GLY A 395 31.29 20.58 -13.26
C GLY A 395 29.94 19.87 -13.11
N LEU A 396 29.43 19.64 -11.88
CA LEU A 396 28.08 19.08 -11.68
C LEU A 396 26.97 19.99 -12.25
N LEU A 397 27.24 21.27 -12.44
CA LEU A 397 26.30 22.21 -13.05
C LEU A 397 26.10 21.97 -14.57
N ASP A 398 26.95 21.16 -15.19
CA ASP A 398 26.82 20.79 -16.62
C ASP A 398 25.70 19.74 -16.82
N TYR A 399 25.36 19.00 -15.78
CA TYR A 399 24.22 18.08 -15.77
C TYR A 399 22.91 18.83 -15.50
N ASP A 400 21.83 18.40 -16.12
CA ASP A 400 20.52 19.00 -15.93
C ASP A 400 19.56 18.13 -15.08
N LEU A 401 19.88 16.87 -14.90
CA LEU A 401 19.13 15.92 -14.08
C LEU A 401 19.96 15.50 -12.87
N LEU A 402 19.33 15.58 -11.69
CA LEU A 402 19.82 15.04 -10.43
C LEU A 402 18.77 14.09 -9.84
N GLU A 403 19.10 12.82 -9.77
CA GLU A 403 18.24 11.79 -9.19
C GLU A 403 18.87 11.19 -7.93
N LEU A 404 18.04 10.92 -6.94
CA LEU A 404 18.41 10.19 -5.73
C LEU A 404 18.06 8.70 -5.93
N ASP A 405 19.06 7.84 -6.10
CA ASP A 405 18.91 6.37 -6.05
C ASP A 405 19.02 5.95 -4.59
N ALA A 406 17.87 5.91 -3.92
CA ALA A 406 17.77 5.56 -2.51
C ALA A 406 17.20 4.16 -2.33
N SER A 407 17.73 3.41 -1.37
CA SER A 407 17.16 2.12 -1.02
C SER A 407 17.27 1.81 0.48
N LEU A 408 16.28 1.06 0.97
CA LEU A 408 16.20 0.58 2.33
C LEU A 408 16.16 -0.95 2.34
N SER A 409 16.85 -1.56 3.30
CA SER A 409 16.77 -3.00 3.56
C SER A 409 16.64 -3.27 5.05
N CYS A 410 16.04 -4.42 5.38
CA CYS A 410 15.89 -4.85 6.76
C CYS A 410 17.14 -5.61 7.26
N PRO A 411 17.33 -5.75 8.58
CA PRO A 411 18.45 -6.52 9.15
C PRO A 411 18.47 -8.00 8.76
N GLY A 412 17.31 -8.61 8.51
CA GLY A 412 17.18 -10.01 8.11
C GLY A 412 16.58 -10.21 6.73
N ARG A 413 16.56 -11.48 6.28
CA ARG A 413 16.03 -11.86 4.95
C ARG A 413 14.50 -11.86 4.87
N ARG A 414 13.82 -11.99 6.00
CA ARG A 414 12.36 -12.11 6.07
C ARG A 414 11.72 -10.77 6.35
N ASP A 415 10.57 -10.53 5.78
CA ASP A 415 9.74 -9.35 6.03
C ASP A 415 9.42 -9.14 7.51
N LEU A 416 9.31 -10.22 8.30
CA LEU A 416 9.13 -10.15 9.75
C LEU A 416 10.25 -9.44 10.51
N THR A 417 11.44 -9.31 9.92
CA THR A 417 12.57 -8.58 10.50
C THR A 417 12.55 -7.10 10.19
N CYS A 418 11.63 -6.66 9.34
CA CYS A 418 11.45 -5.27 8.95
C CYS A 418 10.63 -4.51 9.99
N ALA A 419 10.74 -3.18 9.97
CA ALA A 419 9.96 -2.32 10.83
C ALA A 419 8.46 -2.56 10.67
N HIS A 420 7.72 -2.50 11.80
CA HIS A 420 6.30 -2.86 11.87
C HIS A 420 5.38 -1.79 11.30
N TRP A 421 5.88 -0.57 11.07
CA TRP A 421 5.09 0.57 10.67
C TRP A 421 5.67 1.23 9.42
N ASP A 422 4.79 1.86 8.67
CA ASP A 422 5.06 2.82 7.63
C ASP A 422 5.63 4.11 8.25
N HIS A 423 6.92 4.33 8.07
CA HIS A 423 7.62 5.50 8.61
C HIS A 423 8.08 6.43 7.51
N THR A 424 8.07 7.73 7.81
CA THR A 424 8.73 8.74 6.99
C THR A 424 10.24 8.55 7.05
N VAL A 425 10.90 8.56 5.90
CA VAL A 425 12.34 8.66 5.75
C VAL A 425 12.65 9.93 5.00
N GLN A 426 13.49 10.79 5.57
CA GLN A 426 13.84 12.09 5.01
C GLN A 426 15.34 12.19 4.80
N LEU A 427 15.74 12.76 3.67
CA LEU A 427 17.13 13.09 3.36
C LEU A 427 17.35 14.58 3.47
N PHE A 428 18.32 14.99 4.28
CA PHE A 428 18.72 16.37 4.49
C PHE A 428 20.13 16.60 3.97
N VAL A 429 20.38 17.82 3.50
CA VAL A 429 21.70 18.27 3.04
C VAL A 429 22.19 19.50 3.79
N CYS A 430 23.49 19.55 4.02
CA CYS A 430 24.20 20.71 4.53
C CYS A 430 25.57 20.81 3.84
N CYS A 431 25.74 21.79 2.98
CA CYS A 431 27.00 22.05 2.27
C CYS A 431 27.78 23.22 2.84
N ASP A 432 27.10 24.13 3.56
CA ASP A 432 27.71 25.24 4.29
C ASP A 432 27.10 25.29 5.70
N HIS A 433 27.86 24.89 6.69
CA HIS A 433 27.43 24.88 8.10
C HIS A 433 27.14 26.27 8.67
N THR A 434 27.57 27.32 8.00
CA THR A 434 27.33 28.71 8.39
C THR A 434 26.17 29.34 7.62
N GLY A 435 25.73 28.68 6.57
CA GLY A 435 24.70 29.16 5.66
C GLY A 435 23.27 28.82 6.14
N PRO A 436 22.26 29.51 5.59
CA PRO A 436 20.86 29.31 5.96
C PRO A 436 20.24 28.04 5.37
N TYR A 437 20.96 27.30 4.57
CA TYR A 437 20.47 26.11 3.83
C TYR A 437 20.91 24.79 4.44
N CYS A 438 21.54 24.82 5.62
CA CYS A 438 21.86 23.61 6.35
C CYS A 438 20.59 22.90 6.82
N ASP A 439 20.59 21.56 6.84
CA ASP A 439 19.44 20.73 7.18
C ASP A 439 18.20 20.96 6.26
N THR A 440 18.45 21.30 4.99
CA THR A 440 17.41 21.38 3.97
C THR A 440 17.03 20.01 3.46
N GLU A 441 15.74 19.69 3.42
CA GLU A 441 15.22 18.41 2.92
C GLU A 441 15.36 18.33 1.39
N LEU A 442 15.98 17.25 0.90
CA LEU A 442 16.11 16.95 -0.53
C LEU A 442 15.06 15.97 -1.02
N GLY A 443 14.64 15.03 -0.17
CA GLY A 443 13.69 14.00 -0.58
C GLY A 443 13.07 13.28 0.61
N ARG A 444 11.91 12.67 0.36
CA ARG A 444 11.12 11.95 1.35
C ARG A 444 10.54 10.68 0.76
N TRP A 445 10.58 9.62 1.55
CA TRP A 445 10.04 8.30 1.23
C TRP A 445 9.24 7.76 2.40
N ILE A 446 8.38 6.81 2.12
CA ILE A 446 7.63 6.09 3.16
C ILE A 446 8.06 4.62 3.11
N THR A 447 8.38 4.05 4.26
CA THR A 447 8.67 2.62 4.35
C THR A 447 7.39 1.82 4.18
N ALA A 448 7.49 0.63 3.58
CA ALA A 448 6.36 -0.29 3.55
C ALA A 448 6.25 -1.02 4.90
N PHE A 449 5.01 -1.28 5.34
CA PHE A 449 4.75 -1.99 6.59
C PHE A 449 5.24 -3.44 6.49
N ARG A 450 6.21 -3.82 7.31
CA ARG A 450 6.82 -5.17 7.34
C ARG A 450 7.23 -5.72 5.98
N ARG A 451 7.80 -4.87 5.12
CA ARG A 451 8.31 -5.29 3.81
C ARG A 451 9.77 -4.91 3.66
N GLY A 452 10.57 -5.86 3.16
CA GLY A 452 11.99 -5.66 2.86
C GLY A 452 12.26 -4.93 1.55
N THR A 453 11.23 -4.42 0.91
CA THR A 453 11.33 -3.71 -0.37
C THR A 453 11.27 -2.21 -0.17
N GLY A 454 12.23 -1.49 -0.72
CA GLY A 454 12.26 -0.04 -0.73
C GLY A 454 13.42 0.42 -1.60
N ARG A 455 13.15 0.79 -2.85
CA ARG A 455 14.12 1.45 -3.74
C ARG A 455 13.41 2.44 -4.62
N TRP A 456 13.99 3.61 -4.73
CA TRP A 456 13.41 4.76 -5.40
C TRP A 456 14.47 5.46 -6.25
N LEU A 457 14.01 6.05 -7.34
CA LEU A 457 14.79 6.95 -8.17
C LEU A 457 14.03 8.28 -8.24
N THR A 458 14.39 9.22 -7.36
CA THR A 458 13.63 10.45 -7.12
C THR A 458 14.33 11.63 -7.81
N ASP A 459 13.63 12.30 -8.74
CA ASP A 459 14.12 13.53 -9.39
C ASP A 459 14.06 14.71 -8.42
N VAL A 460 15.22 15.24 -8.09
CA VAL A 460 15.39 16.44 -7.26
C VAL A 460 16.16 17.55 -7.98
N SER A 461 16.16 17.53 -9.30
CA SER A 461 16.87 18.50 -10.15
C SER A 461 16.59 19.97 -9.80
N PRO A 462 15.35 20.37 -9.39
CA PRO A 462 15.08 21.74 -8.93
C PRO A 462 15.90 22.16 -7.72
N LEU A 463 16.26 21.22 -6.84
CA LEU A 463 17.03 21.49 -5.63
C LEU A 463 18.55 21.39 -5.82
N ARG A 464 19.02 21.15 -7.04
CA ARG A 464 20.45 21.07 -7.35
C ARG A 464 21.29 22.25 -6.84
N PRO A 465 20.82 23.52 -6.82
CA PRO A 465 21.59 24.62 -6.26
C PRO A 465 21.96 24.47 -4.78
N LEU A 466 21.30 23.59 -4.03
CA LEU A 466 21.66 23.27 -2.63
C LEU A 466 22.94 22.45 -2.52
N LEU A 467 23.42 21.87 -3.63
CA LEU A 467 24.65 21.07 -3.72
C LEU A 467 25.82 21.86 -4.32
N ASP A 468 25.77 23.18 -4.33
CA ASP A 468 26.79 24.06 -4.93
C ASP A 468 27.98 24.28 -3.96
N SER A 469 28.63 23.18 -3.59
CA SER A 469 29.86 23.21 -2.78
C SER A 469 30.68 21.94 -3.02
N HIS A 470 31.99 22.03 -2.80
CA HIS A 470 32.90 20.88 -2.95
C HIS A 470 32.66 19.78 -1.91
N GLN A 471 32.05 20.09 -0.80
CA GLN A 471 31.80 19.13 0.27
C GLN A 471 30.43 19.38 0.88
N CYS A 472 29.62 18.29 0.94
CA CYS A 472 28.31 18.32 1.54
C CYS A 472 28.13 17.17 2.53
N THR A 473 27.49 17.45 3.64
CA THR A 473 27.02 16.43 4.58
C THR A 473 25.56 16.08 4.27
N LEU A 474 25.32 14.80 4.06
CA LEU A 474 23.96 14.27 3.87
C LEU A 474 23.57 13.46 5.11
N THR A 475 22.33 13.68 5.55
CA THR A 475 21.78 13.01 6.74
C THR A 475 20.44 12.39 6.38
N MET A 476 20.31 11.06 6.51
CA MET A 476 19.07 10.33 6.29
C MET A 476 18.48 9.91 7.62
N LYS A 477 17.24 10.30 7.89
CA LYS A 477 16.57 10.09 9.19
C LYS A 477 15.19 9.47 9.01
N THR A 478 14.79 8.71 10.02
CA THR A 478 13.41 8.26 10.25
C THR A 478 12.99 8.67 11.66
N VAL A 479 11.78 8.30 12.08
CA VAL A 479 11.34 8.57 13.46
C VAL A 479 12.28 7.89 14.46
N PRO A 480 12.67 8.56 15.55
CA PRO A 480 13.76 8.09 16.45
C PRO A 480 13.50 6.73 17.12
N TRP A 481 12.24 6.37 17.28
CA TRP A 481 11.78 5.12 17.91
C TRP A 481 11.58 3.96 16.92
N ALA A 482 11.77 4.20 15.59
CA ALA A 482 11.62 3.15 14.59
C ALA A 482 12.66 2.03 14.76
N MET A 483 12.28 0.82 14.36
CA MET A 483 13.23 -0.27 14.19
C MET A 483 14.28 0.12 13.13
N PRO A 484 15.51 -0.46 13.22
CA PRO A 484 16.60 -0.08 12.33
C PRO A 484 16.34 -0.46 10.88
N TRP A 485 16.85 0.40 9.97
CA TRP A 485 16.98 0.13 8.55
C TRP A 485 18.43 0.26 8.11
N PHE A 486 18.84 -0.52 7.11
CA PHE A 486 20.06 -0.27 6.38
C PHE A 486 19.75 0.57 5.15
N VAL A 487 20.44 1.71 5.03
CA VAL A 487 20.24 2.65 3.93
C VAL A 487 21.38 2.61 2.93
N SER A 488 21.05 2.67 1.65
CA SER A 488 21.99 2.95 0.58
C SER A 488 21.48 4.14 -0.21
N LEU A 489 22.38 5.04 -0.62
CA LEU A 489 22.05 6.23 -1.38
C LEU A 489 23.19 6.55 -2.35
N ASN A 490 22.81 6.81 -3.60
CA ASN A 490 23.68 7.39 -4.60
C ASN A 490 23.06 8.69 -5.15
N LEU A 491 23.88 9.72 -5.38
CA LEU A 491 23.51 10.87 -6.19
C LEU A 491 23.83 10.55 -7.65
N ARG A 492 22.85 10.64 -8.52
CA ARG A 492 22.99 10.35 -9.97
C ARG A 492 22.81 11.63 -10.76
N PHE A 493 23.85 12.03 -11.49
CA PHE A 493 23.85 13.18 -12.36
C PHE A 493 23.87 12.73 -13.82
N SER A 494 22.92 13.23 -14.62
CA SER A 494 22.82 12.90 -16.04
C SER A 494 22.32 14.08 -16.86
N VAL A 495 22.37 13.93 -18.19
CA VAL A 495 21.81 14.90 -19.15
C VAL A 495 20.50 14.29 -19.66
N SER A 496 19.40 15.04 -19.56
CA SER A 496 18.11 14.60 -20.09
C SER A 496 18.13 14.64 -21.62
N ASN A 497 17.83 13.51 -22.26
CA ASN A 497 17.65 13.47 -23.71
C ASN A 497 16.28 14.05 -24.07
N GLN A 498 16.21 15.04 -24.94
CA GLN A 498 14.96 15.68 -25.37
C GLN A 498 13.95 14.72 -26.02
N THR A 499 14.41 13.58 -26.55
CA THR A 499 13.56 12.57 -27.20
C THR A 499 12.69 11.76 -26.20
N GLU A 500 13.01 11.75 -24.91
CA GLU A 500 12.23 11.00 -23.91
C GLU A 500 11.03 11.78 -23.33
N ASN A 501 11.05 13.12 -23.44
CA ASN A 501 9.95 13.96 -22.95
C ASN A 501 8.63 13.80 -23.72
N VAL A 502 8.66 13.22 -24.92
CA VAL A 502 7.46 12.97 -25.74
C VAL A 502 6.75 11.69 -25.33
N CYS A 503 7.46 10.69 -24.76
CA CYS A 503 6.83 9.44 -24.31
C CYS A 503 6.30 9.51 -22.88
N SER A 504 6.93 10.26 -21.98
CA SER A 504 6.45 10.38 -20.60
C SER A 504 5.13 11.18 -20.49
N ASN A 505 4.93 12.15 -21.38
CA ASN A 505 3.67 12.91 -21.44
C ASN A 505 2.51 12.15 -22.10
N ARG A 506 2.75 11.01 -22.77
CA ARG A 506 1.69 10.19 -23.37
C ARG A 506 1.21 9.05 -22.47
N LEU A 507 1.96 8.68 -21.43
CA LEU A 507 1.55 7.67 -20.45
C LEU A 507 0.70 8.25 -19.30
N PHE A 508 0.66 9.58 -19.16
CA PHE A 508 -0.19 10.28 -18.18
C PHE A 508 -1.42 10.93 -18.83
N GLY A 509 -1.83 10.45 -20.02
CA GLY A 509 -3.03 10.87 -20.71
C GLY A 509 -4.30 10.34 -20.02
N ASP A 510 -5.07 11.28 -19.51
CA ASP A 510 -6.52 11.21 -19.31
C ASP A 510 -7.08 10.06 -18.45
N PHE A 511 -6.81 10.09 -17.13
CA PHE A 511 -7.74 9.56 -16.15
C PHE A 511 -8.34 10.71 -15.33
N PRO A 512 -9.68 10.95 -15.41
CA PRO A 512 -10.31 12.14 -14.82
C PRO A 512 -10.47 12.13 -13.29
N PHE A 513 -9.77 11.25 -12.56
CA PHE A 513 -9.96 11.08 -11.11
C PHE A 513 -8.72 11.30 -10.23
N MET A 514 -7.54 11.63 -10.79
CA MET A 514 -6.33 11.58 -9.95
C MET A 514 -5.57 12.88 -9.71
N THR A 515 -5.97 13.97 -10.27
CA THR A 515 -5.47 15.28 -9.84
C THR A 515 -6.54 16.33 -10.06
N SER A 516 -7.31 16.61 -9.02
CA SER A 516 -8.06 17.86 -8.96
C SER A 516 -7.06 19.01 -8.75
N GLN A 517 -6.14 19.19 -9.69
CA GLN A 517 -5.47 20.47 -9.87
C GLN A 517 -6.48 21.40 -10.56
N ARG A 518 -7.42 21.94 -9.82
CA ARG A 518 -8.13 23.15 -10.25
C ARG A 518 -7.20 24.35 -10.09
N ALA A 519 -6.17 24.39 -10.94
CA ALA A 519 -5.69 25.68 -11.41
C ALA A 519 -6.74 26.15 -12.41
N VAL A 520 -7.46 27.20 -12.10
CA VAL A 520 -8.25 27.94 -13.10
C VAL A 520 -7.23 28.57 -14.03
N ALA A 521 -6.91 27.88 -15.12
CA ALA A 521 -6.08 28.43 -16.17
C ALA A 521 -6.89 29.53 -16.90
N PRO A 522 -6.31 30.69 -17.18
CA PRO A 522 -6.91 31.65 -18.10
C PRO A 522 -7.01 31.03 -19.52
N PRO A 523 -8.00 31.45 -20.33
CA PRO A 523 -8.18 30.89 -21.67
C PRO A 523 -6.93 31.16 -22.52
N PRO A 524 -6.57 30.24 -23.43
CA PRO A 524 -5.39 30.41 -24.27
C PRO A 524 -5.59 31.59 -25.22
N ALA A 525 -4.63 32.53 -25.20
CA ALA A 525 -4.53 33.54 -26.22
C ALA A 525 -4.17 32.88 -27.55
N SER A 526 -4.96 33.10 -28.59
CA SER A 526 -4.70 32.68 -29.96
C SER A 526 -3.49 33.41 -30.51
N GLY A 527 -2.33 32.77 -30.46
CA GLY A 527 -1.12 33.26 -31.12
C GLY A 527 -0.61 32.23 -32.11
N ASN A 528 -0.41 32.63 -33.34
CA ASN A 528 0.23 31.83 -34.38
C ASN A 528 1.64 31.44 -33.96
N PHE A 529 1.89 30.16 -33.78
CA PHE A 529 3.23 29.62 -33.59
C PHE A 529 3.89 29.44 -34.96
N THR A 530 4.95 30.20 -35.20
CA THR A 530 5.98 29.87 -36.19
C THR A 530 7.04 29.03 -35.49
N ASP A 531 7.24 27.86 -36.02
CA ASP A 531 8.28 26.89 -35.62
C ASP A 531 9.66 27.44 -36.01
N ASP A 532 10.65 27.31 -35.14
CA ASP A 532 12.11 27.37 -35.25
C ASP A 532 12.75 28.25 -34.15
N GLY A 533 12.77 27.74 -32.93
CA GLY A 533 13.62 28.26 -31.87
C GLY A 533 13.99 27.10 -30.93
N GLU A 534 15.26 26.78 -30.77
CA GLU A 534 15.76 25.96 -29.66
C GLU A 534 15.20 26.53 -28.37
N GLU A 535 14.31 25.79 -27.72
CA GLU A 535 13.77 26.17 -26.43
C GLU A 535 14.93 26.24 -25.43
N GLU A 536 15.29 27.45 -25.02
CA GLU A 536 16.40 27.69 -24.10
C GLU A 536 16.13 26.94 -22.78
N LYS A 537 16.92 25.90 -22.49
CA LYS A 537 16.73 25.02 -21.35
C LYS A 537 17.02 25.77 -20.06
N LEU A 538 15.94 26.17 -19.36
CA LEU A 538 16.02 26.88 -18.09
C LEU A 538 16.68 26.03 -17.02
N ARG A 539 17.62 26.58 -16.27
CA ARG A 539 18.35 25.90 -15.20
C ARG A 539 18.05 26.51 -13.82
N PRO A 540 17.77 25.69 -12.79
CA PRO A 540 17.63 26.20 -11.43
C PRO A 540 18.99 26.73 -10.96
N PHE A 541 19.01 27.93 -10.39
CA PHE A 541 20.25 28.55 -9.92
C PHE A 541 20.18 29.05 -8.48
N ARG A 542 18.97 29.17 -7.90
CA ARG A 542 18.77 29.56 -6.49
C ARG A 542 17.53 28.90 -5.93
N VAL A 543 17.62 28.50 -4.67
CA VAL A 543 16.50 27.98 -3.87
C VAL A 543 16.29 28.90 -2.68
N MET A 544 15.05 29.19 -2.33
CA MET A 544 14.70 29.97 -1.14
C MET A 544 13.71 29.20 -0.28
N PRO A 545 14.04 28.85 0.97
CA PRO A 545 13.10 28.19 1.87
C PRO A 545 11.92 29.10 2.22
N LEU A 546 10.72 28.50 2.38
CA LEU A 546 9.50 29.21 2.75
C LEU A 546 9.03 28.77 4.13
N TYR A 547 8.23 27.72 4.19
CA TYR A 547 7.56 27.28 5.40
C TYR A 547 7.87 25.82 5.69
N SER A 548 7.86 25.47 6.99
CA SER A 548 7.84 24.11 7.52
C SER A 548 6.48 23.83 8.15
N GLY A 549 6.13 22.54 8.27
CA GLY A 549 4.88 22.10 8.86
C GLY A 549 4.81 22.26 10.39
N GLY A 550 4.19 21.31 11.06
CA GLY A 550 4.05 21.24 12.50
C GLY A 550 2.73 20.61 12.95
N THR A 551 2.46 20.65 14.25
CA THR A 551 1.24 20.14 14.85
C THR A 551 0.00 20.79 14.24
N PHE A 552 -0.93 19.97 13.74
CA PHE A 552 -2.11 20.44 13.00
C PHE A 552 -3.27 20.73 13.97
N ASP A 553 -3.06 21.69 14.86
CA ASP A 553 -3.96 22.11 15.92
C ASP A 553 -4.62 23.47 15.62
N LYS A 554 -5.49 23.93 16.54
CA LYS A 554 -6.18 25.26 16.46
C LYS A 554 -5.24 26.47 16.35
N ASN A 555 -3.94 26.29 16.55
CA ASN A 555 -2.94 27.34 16.43
C ASN A 555 -2.12 27.19 15.14
N TYR A 556 -2.37 26.17 14.34
CA TYR A 556 -1.57 25.85 13.16
C TYR A 556 -1.37 27.06 12.26
N ASN A 557 -2.45 27.67 11.79
CA ASN A 557 -2.40 28.82 10.89
C ASN A 557 -1.87 30.10 11.54
N LYS A 558 -1.96 30.24 12.86
CA LYS A 558 -1.45 31.41 13.58
C LYS A 558 0.08 31.49 13.61
N ARG A 559 0.78 30.39 13.34
CA ARG A 559 2.25 30.32 13.34
C ARG A 559 2.83 30.97 12.11
N PHE A 560 2.10 30.95 11.00
CA PHE A 560 2.61 31.43 9.72
C PHE A 560 2.40 32.92 9.56
N LYS A 561 3.45 33.62 9.15
CA LYS A 561 3.44 35.03 8.83
C LYS A 561 3.83 35.24 7.38
N PRO A 562 3.32 36.30 6.72
CA PRO A 562 3.73 36.58 5.34
C PRO A 562 5.25 36.78 5.25
N ILE A 563 5.86 36.08 4.28
CA ILE A 563 7.26 36.25 3.93
C ILE A 563 7.33 37.25 2.77
N LYS A 564 8.16 38.29 2.91
CA LYS A 564 8.47 39.25 1.85
C LYS A 564 9.78 38.82 1.18
N PHE A 565 9.82 38.84 -0.14
CA PHE A 565 10.99 38.46 -0.91
C PHE A 565 11.14 39.26 -2.20
N SER A 566 12.37 39.34 -2.69
CA SER A 566 12.68 39.94 -3.99
C SER A 566 13.15 38.85 -4.95
N ILE A 567 12.82 38.98 -6.20
CA ILE A 567 13.24 38.08 -7.26
C ILE A 567 14.73 38.35 -7.61
N PRO A 568 15.58 37.30 -7.63
CA PRO A 568 16.96 37.47 -8.08
C PRO A 568 17.04 37.99 -9.54
N THR A 569 18.02 38.81 -9.82
CA THR A 569 18.26 39.27 -11.21
C THR A 569 18.50 38.10 -12.15
N SER A 570 18.11 38.23 -13.43
CA SER A 570 18.17 37.17 -14.47
C SER A 570 17.20 35.97 -14.27
N THR A 571 16.26 36.06 -13.35
CA THR A 571 15.22 35.01 -13.23
C THR A 571 14.25 35.07 -14.39
N LYS A 572 14.09 33.95 -15.10
CA LYS A 572 13.10 33.75 -16.16
C LYS A 572 11.87 32.99 -15.69
N LYS A 573 12.03 32.08 -14.72
CA LYS A 573 10.94 31.27 -14.16
C LYS A 573 11.08 31.15 -12.64
N VAL A 574 9.95 31.12 -11.93
CA VAL A 574 9.87 30.83 -10.50
C VAL A 574 8.90 29.67 -10.28
N GLU A 575 9.36 28.65 -9.56
CA GLU A 575 8.57 27.46 -9.23
C GLU A 575 8.37 27.36 -7.74
N LEU A 576 7.12 27.16 -7.30
CA LEU A 576 6.82 26.67 -5.97
C LEU A 576 7.12 25.17 -5.93
N TYR A 577 7.95 24.75 -4.98
CA TYR A 577 8.32 23.37 -4.74
C TYR A 577 8.03 23.01 -3.30
N ALA A 578 7.12 22.05 -3.03
CA ALA A 578 6.73 21.72 -1.68
C ALA A 578 6.57 20.21 -1.50
N ILE A 579 7.24 19.64 -0.49
CA ILE A 579 7.09 18.26 -0.04
C ILE A 579 6.19 18.30 1.20
N ILE A 580 4.97 17.77 1.10
CA ILE A 580 3.97 17.87 2.17
C ILE A 580 3.37 16.48 2.42
N THR A 581 3.35 16.08 3.71
CA THR A 581 2.68 14.84 4.15
C THR A 581 2.01 15.08 5.49
N ALA A 582 0.85 14.44 5.68
CA ALA A 582 0.08 14.51 6.92
C ALA A 582 0.16 13.16 7.66
N HIS A 583 0.46 13.22 8.95
CA HIS A 583 0.72 12.06 9.80
C HIS A 583 -0.04 12.12 11.11
N GLY A 584 -0.16 10.95 11.77
CA GLY A 584 -0.89 10.82 13.01
C GLY A 584 -2.38 11.01 12.84
N SER A 585 -3.13 10.75 13.88
CA SER A 585 -4.57 10.90 13.90
C SER A 585 -5.05 11.21 15.30
N ASP A 586 -6.19 11.87 15.41
CA ASP A 586 -6.89 12.15 16.65
C ASP A 586 -8.40 11.91 16.52
N ASP A 587 -9.13 12.12 17.62
CA ASP A 587 -10.58 11.92 17.67
C ASP A 587 -11.37 12.97 16.86
N ASN A 588 -10.77 14.11 16.51
CA ASN A 588 -11.49 15.25 15.93
C ASN A 588 -10.95 15.71 14.58
N SER A 589 -9.66 15.63 14.37
CA SER A 589 -9.06 15.97 13.10
C SER A 589 -7.87 15.09 12.84
N CYS A 590 -8.04 14.09 12.04
CA CYS A 590 -6.97 13.19 11.67
C CYS A 590 -5.97 13.89 10.74
N GLY A 591 -4.69 13.61 10.96
CA GLY A 591 -3.63 14.12 10.08
C GLY A 591 -3.45 13.23 8.86
N GLU A 592 -3.64 11.92 9.01
CA GLU A 592 -3.21 10.91 8.04
C GLU A 592 -4.31 10.53 7.06
N PHE A 593 -5.53 10.27 7.55
CA PHE A 593 -6.64 9.74 6.76
C PHE A 593 -7.73 10.77 6.47
N CYS A 594 -7.52 12.04 6.80
CA CYS A 594 -8.50 13.07 6.57
C CYS A 594 -8.10 14.01 5.46
N VAL A 595 -9.11 14.52 4.76
CA VAL A 595 -8.92 15.49 3.69
C VAL A 595 -8.38 16.79 4.28
N THR A 596 -7.17 17.13 3.90
CA THR A 596 -6.52 18.40 4.24
C THR A 596 -6.16 19.16 2.96
N SER A 597 -6.16 20.48 3.04
CA SER A 597 -5.71 21.34 1.96
C SER A 597 -4.63 22.31 2.42
N HIS A 598 -3.68 22.56 1.55
CA HIS A 598 -2.52 23.39 1.78
C HIS A 598 -2.49 24.54 0.78
N HIS A 599 -2.42 25.77 1.27
CA HIS A 599 -2.61 26.95 0.47
C HIS A 599 -1.38 27.85 0.54
N PHE A 600 -0.88 28.29 -0.63
CA PHE A 600 0.17 29.30 -0.76
C PHE A 600 -0.43 30.52 -1.47
N LEU A 601 -0.63 31.58 -0.72
CA LEU A 601 -1.21 32.83 -1.18
C LEU A 601 -0.11 33.82 -1.55
N PHE A 602 0.08 34.04 -2.84
CA PHE A 602 1.05 35.02 -3.37
C PHE A 602 0.41 36.38 -3.59
N ASN A 603 1.13 37.42 -3.17
CA ASN A 603 0.75 38.83 -3.31
C ASN A 603 -0.68 39.15 -2.83
N ALA A 604 -1.15 38.42 -1.79
CA ALA A 604 -2.50 38.49 -1.22
C ALA A 604 -3.65 38.24 -2.23
N TYR A 605 -3.35 37.76 -3.42
CA TYR A 605 -4.34 37.58 -4.50
C TYR A 605 -4.35 36.15 -5.09
N TYR A 606 -3.20 35.56 -5.36
CA TYR A 606 -3.11 34.27 -6.02
C TYR A 606 -3.03 33.15 -5.00
N ASN A 607 -4.14 32.43 -4.79
CA ASN A 607 -4.20 31.30 -3.86
C ASN A 607 -4.01 29.98 -4.60
N ASN A 608 -2.86 29.37 -4.42
CA ASN A 608 -2.54 28.03 -4.98
C ASN A 608 -2.83 26.97 -3.91
N THR A 609 -3.60 25.95 -4.28
CA THR A 609 -4.12 24.95 -3.34
C THR A 609 -3.70 23.55 -3.74
N LEU A 610 -3.07 22.83 -2.82
CA LEU A 610 -2.90 21.39 -2.86
C LEU A 610 -3.97 20.73 -1.97
N LEU A 611 -4.71 19.79 -2.51
CA LEU A 611 -5.77 19.08 -1.81
C LEU A 611 -5.43 17.60 -1.73
N PHE A 612 -5.48 17.01 -0.55
CA PHE A 612 -5.34 15.57 -0.32
C PHE A 612 -6.72 14.91 -0.24
N ASP A 613 -7.45 14.93 -1.34
CA ASP A 613 -8.84 14.44 -1.46
C ASP A 613 -8.96 12.91 -1.38
N SER A 614 -7.89 12.19 -1.72
CA SER A 614 -7.84 10.73 -1.60
C SER A 614 -7.58 10.23 -0.18
N ALA A 615 -7.25 11.12 0.77
CA ALA A 615 -7.04 10.73 2.16
C ALA A 615 -8.30 10.09 2.76
N GLY A 616 -8.15 8.89 3.34
CA GLY A 616 -9.26 8.09 3.85
C GLY A 616 -10.04 7.32 2.79
N SER A 617 -9.75 7.51 1.49
CA SER A 617 -10.37 6.70 0.43
C SER A 617 -9.96 5.22 0.55
N PRO A 618 -10.90 4.26 0.53
CA PRO A 618 -10.63 2.84 0.77
C PRO A 618 -9.60 2.20 -0.15
N LEU A 619 -9.44 2.70 -1.37
CA LEU A 619 -8.50 2.19 -2.38
C LEU A 619 -7.51 3.27 -2.85
N GLY A 620 -7.39 4.39 -2.11
CA GLY A 620 -6.59 5.53 -2.56
C GLY A 620 -5.12 5.19 -2.83
N CYS A 621 -4.50 4.35 -2.00
CA CYS A 621 -3.12 3.89 -2.20
C CYS A 621 -3.03 2.65 -3.11
N ALA A 622 -4.04 1.78 -3.13
CA ALA A 622 -4.05 0.65 -4.05
C ALA A 622 -4.02 1.11 -5.52
N MET A 623 -4.66 2.23 -5.84
CA MET A 623 -4.62 2.82 -7.17
C MET A 623 -3.26 3.40 -7.57
N ARG A 624 -2.34 3.57 -6.61
CA ARG A 624 -0.99 4.11 -6.82
C ARG A 624 0.11 3.04 -6.90
N VAL A 625 -0.26 1.77 -7.02
CA VAL A 625 0.71 0.66 -7.14
C VAL A 625 1.58 0.81 -8.39
N LYS A 626 1.02 1.29 -9.50
CA LYS A 626 1.77 1.60 -10.73
C LYS A 626 2.82 2.71 -10.55
N GLU A 627 2.69 3.52 -9.51
CA GLU A 627 3.64 4.57 -9.14
C GLU A 627 4.68 4.07 -8.13
N GLY A 628 4.49 2.86 -7.58
CA GLY A 628 5.42 2.23 -6.65
C GLY A 628 4.89 2.00 -5.23
N ALA A 629 3.60 2.29 -4.95
CA ALA A 629 2.99 1.88 -3.68
C ALA A 629 3.07 0.36 -3.55
N VAL A 630 3.53 -0.13 -2.39
CA VAL A 630 3.84 -1.55 -2.18
C VAL A 630 2.60 -2.30 -1.68
N PRO A 631 2.04 -3.24 -2.47
CA PRO A 631 0.95 -4.10 -2.02
C PRO A 631 1.38 -4.88 -0.78
N ASN A 632 0.48 -4.98 0.19
CA ASN A 632 0.79 -5.56 1.49
C ASN A 632 -0.40 -6.33 2.06
N GLU A 633 -0.16 -7.49 2.67
CA GLU A 633 -1.15 -8.25 3.43
C GLU A 633 -1.26 -7.77 4.89
N HIS A 634 -0.49 -6.76 5.29
CA HIS A 634 -0.48 -6.20 6.64
C HIS A 634 -1.01 -4.77 6.66
N GLY A 635 -1.69 -4.40 7.74
CA GLY A 635 -2.12 -3.03 8.00
C GLY A 635 -3.19 -2.48 7.05
N THR A 636 -3.19 -1.17 6.89
CA THR A 636 -4.18 -0.39 6.15
C THR A 636 -3.60 0.24 4.88
N TRP A 637 -2.66 -0.41 4.23
CA TRP A 637 -1.94 0.12 3.07
C TRP A 637 -2.85 0.54 1.90
N LEU A 638 -4.03 -0.08 1.78
CA LEU A 638 -5.02 0.22 0.72
C LEU A 638 -5.52 1.66 0.75
N TYR A 639 -5.67 2.20 1.96
CA TYR A 639 -6.30 3.50 2.16
C TYR A 639 -5.40 4.66 1.73
N GLY A 640 -6.00 5.64 1.06
CA GLY A 640 -5.34 6.90 0.78
C GLY A 640 -4.95 7.64 2.06
N ARG A 641 -3.84 8.33 2.02
CA ARG A 641 -3.34 9.13 3.13
C ARG A 641 -3.05 10.55 2.69
N GLY A 642 -2.80 11.43 3.63
CA GLY A 642 -2.49 12.83 3.40
C GLY A 642 -1.14 13.03 2.71
N GLY A 643 -1.11 12.86 1.38
CA GLY A 643 0.06 13.09 0.54
C GLY A 643 1.06 11.94 0.44
N TRP A 644 0.72 10.70 0.88
CA TRP A 644 1.64 9.58 0.85
C TRP A 644 0.95 8.21 0.81
N CYS A 645 1.70 7.17 0.45
CA CYS A 645 1.32 5.76 0.52
C CYS A 645 2.51 4.90 0.97
N ASP A 646 2.22 3.71 1.51
CA ASP A 646 3.24 2.75 1.94
C ASP A 646 4.17 2.38 0.80
N GLY A 647 5.47 2.44 1.05
CA GLY A 647 6.51 2.07 0.09
C GLY A 647 6.70 3.06 -1.05
N LEU A 648 5.99 4.18 -1.07
CA LEU A 648 6.07 5.18 -2.14
C LEU A 648 7.02 6.33 -1.77
N GLN A 649 7.67 6.91 -2.78
CA GLN A 649 8.30 8.21 -2.63
C GLN A 649 7.24 9.30 -2.46
N VAL A 650 7.58 10.38 -1.79
CA VAL A 650 6.72 11.55 -1.68
C VAL A 650 7.12 12.53 -2.77
N ASP A 651 6.30 12.59 -3.82
CA ASP A 651 6.55 13.53 -4.90
C ASP A 651 6.29 14.96 -4.45
N PRO A 652 7.18 15.91 -4.79
CA PRO A 652 6.97 17.30 -4.46
C PRO A 652 5.80 17.89 -5.27
N TRP A 653 5.01 18.73 -4.66
CA TRP A 653 4.09 19.59 -5.39
C TRP A 653 4.89 20.70 -6.07
N ARG A 654 4.86 20.72 -7.40
CA ARG A 654 5.59 21.66 -8.24
C ARG A 654 4.60 22.50 -9.03
N LEU A 655 4.76 23.83 -8.96
CA LEU A 655 3.87 24.76 -9.65
C LEU A 655 4.66 25.96 -10.17
N ASP A 656 4.54 26.24 -11.47
CA ASP A 656 5.05 27.48 -12.04
C ASP A 656 4.18 28.66 -11.59
N ILE A 657 4.79 29.58 -10.85
CA ILE A 657 4.13 30.76 -10.32
C ILE A 657 4.67 32.07 -10.90
N THR A 658 5.44 31.99 -11.97
CA THR A 658 6.14 33.13 -12.60
C THR A 658 5.19 34.31 -12.87
N THR A 659 4.01 34.02 -13.43
CA THR A 659 3.01 35.05 -13.78
C THR A 659 2.29 35.67 -12.59
N GLN A 660 2.45 35.07 -11.39
CA GLN A 660 1.84 35.55 -10.15
C GLN A 660 2.75 36.53 -9.39
N LEU A 661 3.95 36.77 -9.88
CA LEU A 661 5.00 37.53 -9.22
C LEU A 661 5.45 38.73 -10.05
N ASP A 662 5.87 39.81 -9.36
CA ASP A 662 6.65 40.87 -10.02
C ASP A 662 8.09 40.38 -10.19
N ILE A 663 8.40 39.90 -11.40
CA ILE A 663 9.76 39.46 -11.78
C ILE A 663 10.69 40.60 -12.19
N SER A 664 10.15 41.81 -12.40
CA SER A 664 10.96 43.01 -12.75
C SER A 664 11.82 43.48 -11.58
N GLY A 665 11.45 43.06 -10.34
CA GLY A 665 12.12 43.51 -9.10
C GLY A 665 11.76 44.93 -8.69
N SER A 666 10.75 45.56 -9.33
CA SER A 666 10.29 46.91 -9.00
C SER A 666 9.57 46.91 -7.67
N GLU A 667 8.91 45.80 -7.32
CA GLU A 667 8.19 45.63 -6.05
C GLU A 667 8.62 44.36 -5.32
N SER A 668 8.42 44.33 -4.00
CA SER A 668 8.66 43.10 -3.22
C SER A 668 7.43 42.20 -3.25
N ASN A 669 7.63 40.94 -3.59
CA ASN A 669 6.59 39.94 -3.54
C ASN A 669 6.33 39.43 -2.11
N THR A 670 5.15 38.88 -1.89
CA THR A 670 4.78 38.27 -0.61
C THR A 670 4.20 36.87 -0.81
N VAL A 671 4.43 35.99 0.15
CA VAL A 671 3.75 34.68 0.24
C VAL A 671 3.27 34.44 1.65
N LEU A 672 2.07 33.86 1.81
CA LEU A 672 1.51 33.36 3.05
C LEU A 672 1.05 31.93 2.86
N TYR A 673 1.39 31.07 3.81
CA TYR A 673 0.88 29.69 3.85
C TYR A 673 -0.18 29.53 4.93
N PHE A 674 -1.18 28.68 4.67
CA PHE A 674 -2.13 28.17 5.66
C PHE A 674 -2.64 26.79 5.24
N GLY A 675 -3.06 25.98 6.24
CA GLY A 675 -3.64 24.65 6.04
C GLY A 675 -5.08 24.61 6.54
N LEU A 676 -5.96 23.85 5.85
CA LEU A 676 -7.33 23.67 6.25
C LEU A 676 -7.66 22.17 6.38
N PHE A 677 -8.57 21.87 7.29
CA PHE A 677 -9.18 20.57 7.50
C PHE A 677 -10.64 20.60 7.02
N ASN A 678 -10.97 19.81 6.00
CA ASN A 678 -12.31 19.86 5.37
C ASN A 678 -12.78 21.29 5.07
N GLY A 679 -11.88 22.17 4.60
CA GLY A 679 -12.18 23.55 4.26
C GLY A 679 -12.30 24.52 5.44
N THR A 680 -11.98 24.09 6.67
CA THR A 680 -12.02 24.91 7.89
C THR A 680 -10.67 24.94 8.60
N ASP A 681 -10.46 25.89 9.49
CA ASP A 681 -9.26 25.91 10.34
C ASP A 681 -9.17 24.62 11.18
N PRO A 682 -7.97 24.06 11.37
CA PRO A 682 -7.78 22.91 12.24
C PRO A 682 -8.22 23.24 13.69
N ASN A 683 -9.00 22.34 14.28
CA ASN A 683 -9.49 22.50 15.66
C ASN A 683 -9.56 21.16 16.41
N PRO A 684 -8.45 20.40 16.52
CA PRO A 684 -8.44 19.17 17.29
C PRO A 684 -8.55 19.49 18.79
N SER A 685 -9.27 18.68 19.52
CA SER A 685 -9.42 18.84 20.97
C SER A 685 -8.28 18.20 21.74
N LYS A 686 -7.66 17.16 21.18
CA LYS A 686 -6.69 16.31 21.86
C LYS A 686 -5.93 15.49 20.81
N ASP A 687 -4.66 15.25 21.03
CA ASP A 687 -3.80 14.43 20.19
C ASP A 687 -3.87 14.78 18.68
N PRO A 688 -3.53 16.01 18.29
CA PRO A 688 -3.66 16.50 16.92
C PRO A 688 -2.70 15.79 15.99
N GLY A 689 -3.09 15.66 14.70
CA GLY A 689 -2.22 15.22 13.62
C GLY A 689 -1.05 16.18 13.41
N TYR A 690 -0.13 15.78 12.54
CA TYR A 690 1.11 16.52 12.27
C TYR A 690 1.36 16.64 10.77
N ILE A 691 1.60 17.86 10.30
CA ILE A 691 2.02 18.10 8.91
C ILE A 691 3.54 18.21 8.88
N ILE A 692 4.17 17.34 8.10
CA ILE A 692 5.59 17.46 7.76
C ILE A 692 5.66 18.17 6.41
N MET A 693 6.27 19.35 6.39
CA MET A 693 6.37 20.15 5.18
C MET A 693 7.75 20.77 5.05
N SER A 694 8.30 20.70 3.84
CA SER A 694 9.44 21.49 3.37
C SER A 694 9.02 22.20 2.09
N SER A 695 9.04 23.52 2.06
CA SER A 695 8.60 24.30 0.90
C SER A 695 9.61 25.36 0.50
N PHE A 696 9.72 25.58 -0.81
CA PHE A 696 10.75 26.41 -1.42
C PHE A 696 10.21 27.20 -2.61
N LEU A 697 10.86 28.33 -2.90
CA LEU A 697 10.87 28.91 -4.25
C LEU A 697 12.17 28.49 -4.96
N VAL A 698 12.02 28.00 -6.17
CA VAL A 698 13.14 27.67 -7.05
C VAL A 698 13.17 28.69 -8.18
N PHE A 699 14.31 29.33 -8.37
CA PHE A 699 14.51 30.36 -9.39
C PHE A 699 15.33 29.79 -10.54
N TYR A 700 14.85 29.99 -11.77
CA TYR A 700 15.46 29.50 -13.01
C TYR A 700 15.94 30.67 -13.90
N LYS A 701 17.10 30.50 -14.54
CA LYS A 701 17.69 31.44 -15.49
C LYS A 701 17.94 30.79 -16.84
#